data_0eac1393d33e81aca00cff4935b659fa
#
_entry.id   0eac1393d33e81aca00cff4935b659fa
#
_cell.length_a   1.000
_cell.length_b   1.000
_cell.length_c   1.000
_cell.angle_alpha   90.00
_cell.angle_beta   90.00
_cell.angle_gamma   90.00
#
_symmetry.space_group_name_H-M   'P 1'
#
loop_
_entity.id
_entity.type
_entity.pdbx_description
1 polymer ?
#
loop_
_entity_poly.entity_id
_entity_poly.type
_entity_poly.pdbx_seq_one_letter_code
_entity_poly.pdbx_strand_id
1 'polypeptide(L)'
;RDATRAFSLPCIEEPDVEADDIIASYAREAQRQGWHVTIVSSDKDLMQLVGERDGARIDMLDTMKNARIYINEVEEKFGVGPDKVGDVLALMGDSVDNIPGIFGVGPKTASKLIAEHGGLTAALDAAEGMKKSKLKERLIEHRADAELSRVLVTLREDCSLPVTLEDMKLDEVPPEPLAAFLGKHGFTSLLKRLEAGNGSPSRATDLNPAKPETAGAPASSAGNRQPLPEFPAVDRSAYECVQTLDRLEEWIARAMAARLVAVDTETSSLDCMLCDLVGVSLALGPNDACYVPLGHGGSDMFAERPEQVDKAAALAALAPLLASDAVVKVFHNGKYDLNVLARNGFAVAPVEDTMIMSFDLDAGRQLDGIGGGHGMDELASRHLGHTCLTFKEICGTGKKAIPFGEVPLDKATEYAAEDADVTWRLYKTLKPRLATEGGTRIYERVDRPLVPVVAQMERHGIKVDRTRLAKLSEEFAGEIARLEKEIHAIAGTEFTVRSPKQLGEVLFDTLGYKGGKKGKSGQYSTDQSVLERLSGEGAEIAGKVLEWRQLAKLKNTYTDALQQAINPETGRVHTSYSLVGAQTGRLSSTEPNLQNIPIRTEIGRQIREAFVADDGNVLLAADYSQIELRLAAHMADVPTLKEAFAQGEDIHSRTAIEMFGEVNRDTRGRAKTINFAILYGISRWGLAGRLGVEADEAQAMIDTYFQRFPGIQKYIVRTLEQVRERGYSETLFARKTWFPRIASKNQAERQGSERAAINAPIQGTSADIIKRAMVRMMPALEAAGLGHVRMLLQVHDELVFELPEGDVDAASAVIERVMAGAAEPAVKLDIPLGVDIGTGTSWGAAH
;
A
#
# COMPACT_ATOMS: atom_id res chain seq x y z
N ARG A 1 -36.12 -5.67 3.63
CA ARG A 1 -37.43 -6.22 3.27
C ARG A 1 -38.17 -5.30 2.27
N ASP A 2 -38.47 -4.03 2.65
CA ASP A 2 -39.22 -3.12 1.76
C ASP A 2 -38.46 -2.80 0.47
N ALA A 3 -37.12 -2.71 0.53
CA ALA A 3 -36.29 -2.58 -0.66
C ALA A 3 -36.41 -3.78 -1.59
N THR A 4 -36.31 -4.99 -1.04
CA THR A 4 -36.43 -6.25 -1.80
C THR A 4 -37.78 -6.29 -2.54
N ARG A 5 -38.87 -5.98 -1.82
CA ARG A 5 -40.22 -5.93 -2.40
C ARG A 5 -40.39 -4.83 -3.45
N ALA A 6 -39.75 -3.67 -3.26
CA ALA A 6 -39.78 -2.57 -4.23
C ALA A 6 -39.08 -2.91 -5.54
N PHE A 7 -38.11 -3.83 -5.52
CA PHE A 7 -37.47 -4.41 -6.68
C PHE A 7 -38.19 -5.63 -7.27
N SER A 8 -39.41 -5.91 -6.82
CA SER A 8 -40.20 -7.09 -7.21
C SER A 8 -39.50 -8.43 -6.94
N LEU A 9 -38.59 -8.45 -5.99
CA LEU A 9 -37.91 -9.67 -5.58
C LEU A 9 -38.75 -10.36 -4.49
N PRO A 10 -38.94 -11.67 -4.55
CA PRO A 10 -39.57 -12.42 -3.47
C PRO A 10 -38.82 -12.23 -2.15
N CYS A 11 -39.54 -11.83 -1.12
CA CYS A 11 -38.99 -11.69 0.23
C CYS A 11 -39.71 -12.71 1.13
N ILE A 12 -39.03 -13.81 1.38
CA ILE A 12 -39.60 -14.97 2.07
C ILE A 12 -39.23 -14.88 3.55
N GLU A 13 -40.23 -15.09 4.39
CA GLU A 13 -40.09 -15.12 5.84
C GLU A 13 -41.03 -16.24 6.36
N GLU A 14 -40.46 -17.12 7.20
CA GLU A 14 -41.24 -18.18 7.83
C GLU A 14 -41.04 -18.06 9.35
N PRO A 15 -42.10 -17.95 10.17
CA PRO A 15 -41.95 -17.90 11.60
C PRO A 15 -41.25 -19.15 12.14
N ASP A 16 -40.35 -18.96 13.11
CA ASP A 16 -39.62 -20.04 13.78
C ASP A 16 -38.69 -20.87 12.89
N VAL A 17 -38.31 -20.35 11.71
CA VAL A 17 -37.34 -20.97 10.79
C VAL A 17 -36.20 -19.98 10.51
N GLU A 18 -34.98 -20.50 10.59
CA GLU A 18 -33.80 -19.67 10.27
C GLU A 18 -33.70 -19.43 8.75
N ALA A 19 -33.14 -18.28 8.39
CA ALA A 19 -32.96 -17.90 6.98
C ALA A 19 -32.12 -18.91 6.22
N ASP A 20 -31.09 -19.47 6.84
CA ASP A 20 -30.19 -20.45 6.24
C ASP A 20 -30.86 -21.78 5.94
N ASP A 21 -31.81 -22.22 6.79
CA ASP A 21 -32.65 -23.41 6.55
C ASP A 21 -33.61 -23.19 5.38
N ILE A 22 -34.17 -21.98 5.25
CA ILE A 22 -34.99 -21.59 4.10
C ILE A 22 -34.16 -21.61 2.82
N ILE A 23 -32.97 -21.02 2.83
CA ILE A 23 -32.04 -20.99 1.71
C ILE A 23 -31.64 -22.41 1.32
N ALA A 24 -31.31 -23.27 2.30
CA ALA A 24 -30.93 -24.64 2.08
C ALA A 24 -32.08 -25.45 1.42
N SER A 25 -33.30 -25.29 1.93
CA SER A 25 -34.48 -25.98 1.41
C SER A 25 -34.80 -25.57 -0.03
N TYR A 26 -34.79 -24.26 -0.35
CA TYR A 26 -34.95 -23.76 -1.72
C TYR A 26 -33.82 -24.18 -2.65
N ALA A 27 -32.55 -24.12 -2.20
CA ALA A 27 -31.42 -24.53 -3.02
C ALA A 27 -31.47 -26.01 -3.38
N ARG A 28 -31.85 -26.87 -2.44
CA ARG A 28 -32.01 -28.30 -2.70
C ARG A 28 -33.22 -28.62 -3.55
N GLU A 29 -34.35 -27.92 -3.37
CA GLU A 29 -35.52 -28.09 -4.25
C GLU A 29 -35.19 -27.66 -5.67
N ALA A 30 -34.53 -26.54 -5.89
CA ALA A 30 -34.11 -26.10 -7.20
C ALA A 30 -33.14 -27.10 -7.86
N GLN A 31 -32.17 -27.63 -7.08
CA GLN A 31 -31.25 -28.66 -7.55
C GLN A 31 -31.98 -29.96 -7.96
N ARG A 32 -32.98 -30.39 -7.18
CA ARG A 32 -33.82 -31.57 -7.54
C ARG A 32 -34.60 -31.36 -8.85
N GLN A 33 -34.97 -30.13 -9.15
CA GLN A 33 -35.63 -29.75 -10.42
C GLN A 33 -34.64 -29.52 -11.58
N GLY A 34 -33.33 -29.74 -11.36
CA GLY A 34 -32.31 -29.61 -12.40
C GLY A 34 -31.81 -28.18 -12.62
N TRP A 35 -32.06 -27.27 -11.67
CA TRP A 35 -31.63 -25.88 -11.78
C TRP A 35 -30.25 -25.70 -11.18
N HIS A 36 -29.44 -24.82 -11.80
CA HIS A 36 -28.23 -24.32 -11.18
C HIS A 36 -28.59 -23.23 -10.18
N VAL A 37 -27.98 -23.27 -9.01
CA VAL A 37 -28.22 -22.33 -7.91
C VAL A 37 -26.95 -21.62 -7.55
N THR A 38 -27.01 -20.29 -7.44
CA THR A 38 -25.95 -19.49 -6.84
C THR A 38 -26.47 -18.86 -5.54
N ILE A 39 -25.93 -19.29 -4.39
CA ILE A 39 -26.25 -18.72 -3.08
C ILE A 39 -25.37 -17.47 -2.88
N VAL A 40 -26.00 -16.30 -2.73
CA VAL A 40 -25.28 -15.05 -2.50
C VAL A 40 -25.19 -14.79 -1.00
N SER A 41 -24.11 -15.23 -0.39
CA SER A 41 -23.85 -15.09 1.05
C SER A 41 -22.36 -15.20 1.36
N SER A 42 -21.91 -14.56 2.43
CA SER A 42 -20.58 -14.75 3.03
C SER A 42 -20.57 -15.78 4.17
N ASP A 43 -21.75 -16.36 4.47
CA ASP A 43 -21.89 -17.32 5.56
C ASP A 43 -21.22 -18.65 5.21
N LYS A 44 -20.37 -19.10 6.13
CA LYS A 44 -19.61 -20.34 5.94
C LYS A 44 -20.44 -21.60 6.11
N ASP A 45 -21.56 -21.53 6.83
CA ASP A 45 -22.40 -22.67 7.13
C ASP A 45 -23.14 -23.13 5.87
N LEU A 46 -23.49 -22.20 4.98
CA LEU A 46 -24.07 -22.48 3.67
C LEU A 46 -23.11 -23.20 2.70
N MET A 47 -21.80 -23.25 3.00
CA MET A 47 -20.82 -24.00 2.20
C MET A 47 -21.06 -25.52 2.22
N GLN A 48 -21.86 -26.02 3.18
CA GLN A 48 -22.32 -27.41 3.22
C GLN A 48 -23.20 -27.78 2.00
N LEU A 49 -23.78 -26.78 1.35
CA LEU A 49 -24.71 -26.99 0.21
C LEU A 49 -23.99 -27.06 -1.13
N VAL A 50 -22.76 -26.56 -1.21
CA VAL A 50 -21.98 -26.48 -2.45
C VAL A 50 -21.73 -27.85 -3.02
N GLY A 51 -22.02 -28.05 -4.30
CA GLY A 51 -21.82 -29.32 -4.96
C GLY A 51 -22.65 -29.48 -6.21
N GLU A 52 -22.46 -30.63 -6.86
CA GLU A 52 -23.19 -31.01 -8.06
C GLU A 52 -23.93 -32.31 -7.80
N ARG A 53 -25.22 -32.38 -8.17
CA ARG A 53 -26.06 -33.57 -8.11
C ARG A 53 -26.93 -33.62 -9.39
N ASP A 54 -26.96 -34.75 -10.06
CA ASP A 54 -27.79 -34.98 -11.25
C ASP A 54 -27.63 -33.92 -12.36
N GLY A 55 -26.43 -33.38 -12.50
CA GLY A 55 -26.10 -32.32 -13.47
C GLY A 55 -26.54 -30.92 -13.07
N ALA A 56 -27.09 -30.72 -11.87
CA ALA A 56 -27.44 -29.43 -11.31
C ALA A 56 -26.42 -29.01 -10.20
N ARG A 57 -25.93 -27.80 -10.28
CA ARG A 57 -24.90 -27.29 -9.39
C ARG A 57 -25.46 -26.28 -8.41
N ILE A 58 -24.97 -26.34 -7.17
CA ILE A 58 -25.04 -25.24 -6.17
C ILE A 58 -23.66 -24.68 -5.98
N ASP A 59 -23.46 -23.38 -6.22
CA ASP A 59 -22.28 -22.61 -5.89
C ASP A 59 -22.64 -21.41 -5.01
N MET A 60 -21.64 -20.74 -4.42
CA MET A 60 -21.85 -19.55 -3.63
C MET A 60 -21.10 -18.35 -4.23
N LEU A 61 -21.62 -17.16 -3.98
CA LEU A 61 -20.97 -15.88 -4.26
C LEU A 61 -20.79 -15.08 -2.97
N ASP A 62 -19.55 -14.96 -2.50
CA ASP A 62 -19.18 -14.08 -1.39
C ASP A 62 -19.05 -12.65 -1.93
N THR A 63 -20.05 -11.81 -1.69
CA THR A 63 -20.07 -10.41 -2.16
C THR A 63 -19.10 -9.49 -1.41
N MET A 64 -18.65 -9.89 -0.23
CA MET A 64 -17.66 -9.12 0.52
C MET A 64 -16.26 -9.24 -0.10
N LYS A 65 -15.96 -10.39 -0.68
CA LYS A 65 -14.70 -10.70 -1.36
C LYS A 65 -14.81 -10.67 -2.88
N ASN A 66 -16.04 -10.56 -3.40
CA ASN A 66 -16.38 -10.70 -4.81
C ASN A 66 -15.84 -12.01 -5.42
N ALA A 67 -15.94 -13.10 -4.68
CA ALA A 67 -15.38 -14.40 -5.04
C ALA A 67 -16.47 -15.47 -5.15
N ARG A 68 -16.41 -16.29 -6.19
CA ARG A 68 -17.24 -17.51 -6.29
C ARG A 68 -16.58 -18.64 -5.51
N ILE A 69 -17.41 -19.47 -4.90
CA ILE A 69 -17.02 -20.61 -4.06
C ILE A 69 -17.63 -21.86 -4.67
N TYR A 70 -16.78 -22.73 -5.16
CA TYR A 70 -17.07 -24.06 -5.64
C TYR A 70 -16.53 -25.11 -4.67
N ILE A 71 -16.59 -26.38 -5.03
CA ILE A 71 -16.09 -27.49 -4.19
C ILE A 71 -14.61 -27.29 -3.82
N ASN A 72 -13.78 -26.88 -4.79
CA ASN A 72 -12.33 -26.69 -4.57
C ASN A 72 -12.05 -25.62 -3.51
N GLU A 73 -12.76 -24.50 -3.54
CA GLU A 73 -12.59 -23.41 -2.55
C GLU A 73 -13.09 -23.84 -1.17
N VAL A 74 -14.10 -24.71 -1.09
CA VAL A 74 -14.52 -25.29 0.20
C VAL A 74 -13.45 -26.25 0.74
N GLU A 75 -12.89 -27.10 -0.11
CA GLU A 75 -11.81 -28.02 0.27
C GLU A 75 -10.53 -27.25 0.67
N GLU A 76 -10.18 -26.19 -0.04
CA GLU A 76 -9.06 -25.33 0.34
C GLU A 76 -9.27 -24.68 1.71
N LYS A 77 -10.48 -24.21 1.99
CA LYS A 77 -10.81 -23.50 3.23
C LYS A 77 -10.93 -24.44 4.44
N PHE A 78 -11.58 -25.59 4.27
CA PHE A 78 -11.89 -26.50 5.37
C PHE A 78 -11.03 -27.77 5.39
N GLY A 79 -10.27 -28.07 4.34
CA GLY A 79 -9.46 -29.28 4.24
C GLY A 79 -10.30 -30.56 4.07
N VAL A 80 -11.61 -30.44 3.82
CA VAL A 80 -12.58 -31.50 3.60
C VAL A 80 -13.61 -31.04 2.58
N GLY A 81 -14.30 -31.99 1.95
CA GLY A 81 -15.40 -31.67 1.03
C GLY A 81 -16.64 -31.08 1.72
N PRO A 82 -17.54 -30.44 0.94
CA PRO A 82 -18.72 -29.75 1.46
C PRO A 82 -19.59 -30.61 2.40
N ASP A 83 -19.71 -31.91 2.13
CA ASP A 83 -20.46 -32.89 2.93
C ASP A 83 -19.91 -33.09 4.36
N LYS A 84 -18.68 -32.67 4.61
CA LYS A 84 -17.98 -32.77 5.90
C LYS A 84 -17.79 -31.44 6.61
N VAL A 85 -18.17 -30.32 6.01
CA VAL A 85 -18.04 -28.99 6.60
C VAL A 85 -18.77 -28.92 7.93
N GLY A 86 -19.99 -29.43 8.04
CA GLY A 86 -20.77 -29.48 9.29
C GLY A 86 -20.06 -30.27 10.40
N ASP A 87 -19.32 -31.30 10.09
CA ASP A 87 -18.55 -32.09 11.07
C ASP A 87 -17.34 -31.31 11.58
N VAL A 88 -16.68 -30.54 10.70
CA VAL A 88 -15.58 -29.64 11.08
C VAL A 88 -16.09 -28.52 11.97
N LEU A 89 -17.19 -27.88 11.60
CA LEU A 89 -17.83 -26.81 12.39
C LEU A 89 -18.27 -27.32 13.77
N ALA A 90 -18.82 -28.53 13.85
CA ALA A 90 -19.22 -29.14 15.12
C ALA A 90 -18.05 -29.33 16.09
N LEU A 91 -16.86 -29.68 15.58
CA LEU A 91 -15.66 -29.81 16.41
C LEU A 91 -15.07 -28.45 16.82
N MET A 92 -15.01 -27.48 15.91
CA MET A 92 -14.37 -26.21 16.19
C MET A 92 -15.27 -25.21 16.93
N GLY A 93 -16.58 -25.37 16.84
CA GLY A 93 -17.56 -24.43 17.33
C GLY A 93 -17.62 -23.12 16.54
N ASP A 94 -18.60 -22.30 16.86
CA ASP A 94 -18.70 -20.92 16.37
C ASP A 94 -19.12 -19.95 17.47
N SER A 95 -18.23 -18.98 17.72
CA SER A 95 -18.49 -17.95 18.74
C SER A 95 -19.46 -16.85 18.26
N VAL A 96 -19.71 -16.74 16.96
CA VAL A 96 -20.66 -15.77 16.38
C VAL A 96 -22.07 -16.26 16.61
N ASP A 97 -22.28 -17.54 16.34
CA ASP A 97 -23.59 -18.19 16.44
C ASP A 97 -23.79 -18.94 17.76
N ASN A 98 -22.88 -18.71 18.73
CA ASN A 98 -22.90 -19.34 20.05
C ASN A 98 -22.90 -20.87 20.03
N ILE A 99 -22.22 -21.46 19.06
CA ILE A 99 -22.05 -22.92 18.93
C ILE A 99 -20.84 -23.36 19.75
N PRO A 100 -21.00 -24.27 20.74
CA PRO A 100 -19.96 -24.53 21.74
C PRO A 100 -18.70 -25.17 21.17
N GLY A 101 -18.81 -26.16 20.30
CA GLY A 101 -17.66 -26.93 19.81
C GLY A 101 -16.86 -27.61 20.92
N ILE A 102 -15.62 -28.01 20.62
CA ILE A 102 -14.67 -28.56 21.62
C ILE A 102 -13.62 -27.52 21.95
N PHE A 103 -13.56 -27.12 23.20
CA PHE A 103 -12.62 -26.07 23.66
C PHE A 103 -11.17 -26.40 23.29
N GLY A 104 -10.56 -25.49 22.49
CA GLY A 104 -9.17 -25.57 22.03
C GLY A 104 -8.94 -26.52 20.85
N VAL A 105 -10.02 -26.94 20.16
CA VAL A 105 -9.96 -27.55 18.83
C VAL A 105 -10.22 -26.46 17.79
N GLY A 106 -9.18 -26.03 17.09
CA GLY A 106 -9.28 -25.03 16.03
C GLY A 106 -9.46 -25.66 14.65
N PRO A 107 -9.68 -24.85 13.59
CA PRO A 107 -10.01 -25.33 12.23
C PRO A 107 -9.06 -26.41 11.71
N LYS A 108 -7.75 -26.21 11.81
CA LYS A 108 -6.74 -27.17 11.33
C LYS A 108 -6.79 -28.52 12.05
N THR A 109 -7.10 -28.51 13.34
CA THR A 109 -7.19 -29.74 14.13
C THR A 109 -8.50 -30.46 13.81
N ALA A 110 -9.61 -29.73 13.71
CA ALA A 110 -10.90 -30.28 13.34
C ALA A 110 -10.85 -30.91 11.94
N SER A 111 -10.36 -30.16 10.93
CA SER A 111 -10.21 -30.66 9.56
C SER A 111 -9.37 -31.94 9.49
N LYS A 112 -8.25 -31.97 10.22
CA LYS A 112 -7.39 -33.15 10.26
C LYS A 112 -8.09 -34.36 10.85
N LEU A 113 -8.82 -34.20 11.97
CA LEU A 113 -9.57 -35.27 12.63
C LEU A 113 -10.66 -35.82 11.71
N ILE A 114 -11.42 -34.95 11.05
CA ILE A 114 -12.49 -35.36 10.15
C ILE A 114 -11.93 -36.03 8.89
N ALA A 115 -10.84 -35.54 8.33
CA ALA A 115 -10.19 -36.17 7.19
C ALA A 115 -9.60 -37.56 7.52
N GLU A 116 -9.01 -37.73 8.72
CA GLU A 116 -8.39 -38.97 9.16
C GLU A 116 -9.44 -40.05 9.53
N HIS A 117 -10.55 -39.63 10.14
CA HIS A 117 -11.56 -40.59 10.67
C HIS A 117 -12.86 -40.65 9.84
N GLY A 118 -13.03 -39.78 8.85
CA GLY A 118 -14.14 -39.78 7.91
C GLY A 118 -15.42 -39.09 8.41
N GLY A 119 -15.49 -38.63 9.65
CA GLY A 119 -16.62 -37.87 10.19
C GLY A 119 -16.54 -37.67 11.70
N LEU A 120 -17.47 -36.85 12.23
CA LEU A 120 -17.46 -36.45 13.66
C LEU A 120 -17.56 -37.67 14.59
N THR A 121 -18.54 -38.53 14.43
CA THR A 121 -18.75 -39.69 15.33
C THR A 121 -17.53 -40.59 15.38
N ALA A 122 -16.97 -40.93 14.20
CA ALA A 122 -15.79 -41.76 14.11
C ALA A 122 -14.55 -41.09 14.73
N ALA A 123 -14.41 -39.78 14.61
CA ALA A 123 -13.31 -39.01 15.25
C ALA A 123 -13.45 -39.00 16.78
N LEU A 124 -14.68 -38.84 17.29
CA LEU A 124 -14.95 -38.92 18.74
C LEU A 124 -14.75 -40.32 19.31
N ASP A 125 -15.17 -41.37 18.59
CA ASP A 125 -14.96 -42.75 19.00
C ASP A 125 -13.49 -43.15 18.98
N ALA A 126 -12.72 -42.68 18.00
CA ALA A 126 -11.28 -42.88 17.90
C ALA A 126 -10.51 -42.25 19.06
N ALA A 127 -11.08 -41.22 19.72
CA ALA A 127 -10.42 -40.54 20.83
C ALA A 127 -10.02 -41.46 21.97
N GLU A 128 -10.79 -42.52 22.27
CA GLU A 128 -10.47 -43.47 23.32
C GLU A 128 -9.17 -44.25 23.07
N GLY A 129 -8.86 -44.52 21.79
CA GLY A 129 -7.65 -45.20 21.32
C GLY A 129 -6.42 -44.27 21.16
N MET A 130 -6.56 -42.96 21.24
CA MET A 130 -5.46 -42.03 21.06
C MET A 130 -4.44 -42.09 22.20
N LYS A 131 -3.18 -41.74 21.90
CA LYS A 131 -2.15 -41.53 22.92
C LYS A 131 -2.58 -40.43 23.90
N LYS A 132 -2.21 -40.59 25.20
CA LYS A 132 -2.55 -39.60 26.23
C LYS A 132 -2.07 -38.22 25.83
N SER A 133 -3.02 -37.27 25.64
CA SER A 133 -2.78 -35.88 25.24
C SER A 133 -3.95 -35.01 25.69
N LYS A 134 -3.72 -33.72 25.80
CA LYS A 134 -4.78 -32.75 26.09
C LYS A 134 -5.91 -32.79 25.05
N LEU A 135 -5.60 -33.12 23.80
CA LEU A 135 -6.60 -33.26 22.73
C LEU A 135 -7.52 -34.45 23.03
N LYS A 136 -6.96 -35.62 23.38
CA LYS A 136 -7.74 -36.79 23.76
C LYS A 136 -8.68 -36.48 24.92
N GLU A 137 -8.15 -35.90 26.00
CA GLU A 137 -8.96 -35.55 27.18
C GLU A 137 -10.14 -34.66 26.81
N ARG A 138 -9.93 -33.64 25.99
CA ARG A 138 -10.97 -32.71 25.51
C ARG A 138 -11.99 -33.35 24.61
N LEU A 139 -11.59 -34.22 23.68
CA LEU A 139 -12.50 -34.93 22.79
C LEU A 139 -13.46 -35.83 23.58
N ILE A 140 -12.97 -36.45 24.68
CA ILE A 140 -13.79 -37.30 25.57
C ILE A 140 -14.69 -36.42 26.45
N GLU A 141 -14.13 -35.38 27.09
CA GLU A 141 -14.85 -34.50 28.05
C GLU A 141 -15.98 -33.71 27.37
N HIS A 142 -15.73 -33.18 26.16
CA HIS A 142 -16.68 -32.31 25.43
C HIS A 142 -17.40 -33.03 24.28
N ARG A 143 -17.52 -34.38 24.36
CA ARG A 143 -18.24 -35.15 23.33
C ARG A 143 -19.68 -34.67 23.13
N ALA A 144 -20.39 -34.46 24.26
CA ALA A 144 -21.79 -34.00 24.18
C ALA A 144 -21.92 -32.60 23.59
N ASP A 145 -20.94 -31.69 23.83
CA ASP A 145 -20.90 -30.37 23.25
C ASP A 145 -20.71 -30.44 21.72
N ALA A 146 -19.85 -31.33 21.23
CA ALA A 146 -19.64 -31.55 19.79
C ALA A 146 -20.87 -32.19 19.11
N GLU A 147 -21.51 -33.12 19.75
CA GLU A 147 -22.75 -33.75 19.26
C GLU A 147 -23.91 -32.73 19.22
N LEU A 148 -24.04 -31.87 20.23
CA LEU A 148 -24.98 -30.75 20.22
C LEU A 148 -24.63 -29.75 19.10
N SER A 149 -23.36 -29.38 18.99
CA SER A 149 -22.91 -28.47 17.93
C SER A 149 -23.23 -29.01 16.54
N ARG A 150 -23.11 -30.35 16.32
CA ARG A 150 -23.46 -30.98 15.05
C ARG A 150 -24.92 -30.80 14.70
N VAL A 151 -25.80 -30.90 15.70
CA VAL A 151 -27.25 -30.66 15.49
C VAL A 151 -27.47 -29.20 15.11
N LEU A 152 -26.81 -28.25 15.80
CA LEU A 152 -26.98 -26.80 15.60
C LEU A 152 -26.45 -26.30 14.24
N VAL A 153 -25.32 -26.88 13.75
CA VAL A 153 -24.74 -26.48 12.46
C VAL A 153 -25.34 -27.21 11.25
N THR A 154 -26.23 -28.22 11.49
CA THR A 154 -26.85 -28.97 10.39
C THR A 154 -28.00 -28.17 9.81
N LEU A 155 -27.86 -27.78 8.56
CA LEU A 155 -28.92 -27.08 7.84
C LEU A 155 -30.11 -28.00 7.57
N ARG A 156 -31.32 -27.50 7.80
CA ARG A 156 -32.55 -28.16 7.44
C ARG A 156 -32.84 -27.95 5.96
N GLU A 157 -32.98 -29.03 5.22
CA GLU A 157 -33.22 -29.02 3.75
C GLU A 157 -34.66 -29.36 3.39
N ASP A 158 -35.55 -29.47 4.40
CA ASP A 158 -36.95 -29.96 4.28
C ASP A 158 -37.99 -28.96 4.85
N CYS A 159 -37.63 -27.71 4.99
CA CYS A 159 -38.54 -26.68 5.45
C CYS A 159 -39.70 -26.45 4.48
N SER A 160 -40.85 -25.99 4.99
CA SER A 160 -42.00 -25.60 4.17
C SER A 160 -41.60 -24.45 3.25
N LEU A 161 -41.91 -24.55 1.98
CA LEU A 161 -41.60 -23.51 0.98
C LEU A 161 -42.90 -22.78 0.63
N PRO A 162 -43.15 -21.61 1.21
CA PRO A 162 -44.41 -20.88 1.05
C PRO A 162 -44.63 -20.33 -0.37
N VAL A 163 -43.54 -20.21 -1.15
CA VAL A 163 -43.57 -19.76 -2.56
C VAL A 163 -42.96 -20.84 -3.41
N THR A 164 -43.59 -21.19 -4.53
CA THR A 164 -43.00 -22.16 -5.45
C THR A 164 -41.85 -21.58 -6.22
N LEU A 165 -40.89 -22.39 -6.68
CA LEU A 165 -39.77 -21.92 -7.51
C LEU A 165 -40.23 -21.26 -8.82
N GLU A 166 -41.37 -21.72 -9.34
CA GLU A 166 -41.95 -21.15 -10.57
C GLU A 166 -42.49 -19.75 -10.35
N ASP A 167 -43.00 -19.46 -9.14
CA ASP A 167 -43.49 -18.15 -8.74
C ASP A 167 -42.35 -17.18 -8.38
N MET A 168 -41.12 -17.67 -8.26
CA MET A 168 -39.92 -16.87 -8.02
C MET A 168 -39.28 -16.31 -9.31
N LYS A 169 -39.98 -16.38 -10.44
CA LYS A 169 -39.46 -15.78 -11.68
C LYS A 169 -39.26 -14.27 -11.48
N LEU A 170 -38.13 -13.77 -11.98
CA LEU A 170 -37.86 -12.35 -11.96
C LEU A 170 -38.78 -11.64 -12.98
N ASP A 171 -39.72 -10.85 -12.46
CA ASP A 171 -40.56 -9.98 -13.26
C ASP A 171 -39.87 -8.65 -13.55
N GLU A 172 -40.40 -7.89 -14.53
CA GLU A 172 -39.97 -6.53 -14.73
C GLU A 172 -40.21 -5.71 -13.45
N VAL A 173 -39.19 -4.95 -13.06
CA VAL A 173 -39.29 -4.11 -11.87
C VAL A 173 -40.26 -2.96 -12.17
N PRO A 174 -41.43 -2.89 -11.48
CA PRO A 174 -42.40 -1.82 -11.75
C PRO A 174 -41.80 -0.48 -11.33
N PRO A 175 -41.76 0.52 -12.22
CA PRO A 175 -41.09 1.78 -11.96
C PRO A 175 -41.74 2.58 -10.81
N GLU A 176 -43.04 2.51 -10.64
CA GLU A 176 -43.76 3.30 -9.65
C GLU A 176 -43.49 2.90 -8.19
N PRO A 177 -43.58 1.62 -7.77
CA PRO A 177 -43.25 1.16 -6.43
C PRO A 177 -41.79 1.42 -6.10
N LEU A 178 -40.89 1.22 -7.04
CA LEU A 178 -39.47 1.45 -6.88
C LEU A 178 -39.16 2.94 -6.74
N ALA A 179 -39.77 3.81 -7.56
CA ALA A 179 -39.65 5.25 -7.45
C ALA A 179 -40.15 5.78 -6.10
N ALA A 180 -41.30 5.28 -5.64
CA ALA A 180 -41.86 5.63 -4.34
C ALA A 180 -40.93 5.23 -3.19
N PHE A 181 -40.36 4.02 -3.24
CA PHE A 181 -39.40 3.56 -2.26
C PHE A 181 -38.12 4.41 -2.27
N LEU A 182 -37.55 4.64 -3.46
CA LEU A 182 -36.31 5.43 -3.63
C LEU A 182 -36.52 6.88 -3.16
N GLY A 183 -37.67 7.48 -3.49
CA GLY A 183 -38.03 8.82 -3.05
C GLY A 183 -38.19 8.91 -1.54
N LYS A 184 -38.92 7.97 -0.93
CA LYS A 184 -39.12 7.89 0.54
C LYS A 184 -37.82 7.81 1.32
N HIS A 185 -36.84 7.10 0.78
CA HIS A 185 -35.54 6.87 1.44
C HIS A 185 -34.41 7.80 0.97
N GLY A 186 -34.71 8.80 0.11
CA GLY A 186 -33.75 9.80 -0.34
C GLY A 186 -32.68 9.29 -1.31
N PHE A 187 -32.92 8.20 -2.04
CA PHE A 187 -32.01 7.67 -3.05
C PHE A 187 -32.13 8.43 -4.38
N THR A 188 -31.84 9.73 -4.33
CA THR A 188 -32.06 10.65 -5.46
C THR A 188 -31.30 10.31 -6.74
N SER A 189 -30.13 9.72 -6.64
CA SER A 189 -29.34 9.28 -7.79
C SER A 189 -29.96 8.07 -8.50
N LEU A 190 -30.50 7.13 -7.75
CA LEU A 190 -31.20 5.97 -8.31
C LEU A 190 -32.55 6.37 -8.90
N LEU A 191 -33.26 7.29 -8.25
CA LEU A 191 -34.52 7.82 -8.74
C LEU A 191 -34.34 8.53 -10.11
N LYS A 192 -33.32 9.38 -10.23
CA LYS A 192 -32.97 10.02 -11.52
C LYS A 192 -32.62 9.02 -12.63
N ARG A 193 -31.97 7.91 -12.30
CA ARG A 193 -31.68 6.85 -13.28
C ARG A 193 -32.94 6.10 -13.72
N LEU A 194 -33.86 5.89 -12.82
CA LEU A 194 -35.15 5.29 -13.13
C LEU A 194 -35.99 6.20 -14.03
N GLU A 195 -36.04 7.51 -13.73
CA GLU A 195 -36.74 8.53 -14.53
C GLU A 195 -36.14 8.73 -15.92
N ALA A 196 -34.83 8.52 -16.09
CA ALA A 196 -34.12 8.63 -17.37
C ALA A 196 -34.34 7.43 -18.34
N GLY A 197 -35.18 6.47 -17.99
CA GLY A 197 -35.52 5.31 -18.81
C GLY A 197 -34.47 4.22 -18.90
N ASN A 198 -33.41 4.27 -18.07
CA ASN A 198 -32.35 3.23 -17.98
C ASN A 198 -32.69 2.14 -16.97
N GLY A 199 -33.93 1.86 -16.72
CA GLY A 199 -34.43 1.02 -15.65
C GLY A 199 -34.99 -0.35 -16.01
N SER A 200 -34.74 -0.87 -17.20
CA SER A 200 -35.11 -2.26 -17.50
C SER A 200 -33.88 -3.16 -17.45
N PRO A 201 -33.84 -4.17 -16.57
CA PRO A 201 -32.80 -5.19 -16.64
C PRO A 201 -33.05 -6.01 -17.92
N SER A 202 -32.14 -5.90 -18.89
CA SER A 202 -32.13 -6.77 -20.04
C SER A 202 -31.90 -8.21 -19.55
N ARG A 203 -32.64 -9.14 -20.14
CA ARG A 203 -32.67 -10.60 -19.92
C ARG A 203 -31.26 -11.15 -19.60
N ALA A 204 -31.19 -11.85 -18.49
CA ALA A 204 -30.03 -12.66 -18.12
C ALA A 204 -29.85 -13.82 -19.11
N THR A 205 -29.05 -13.62 -20.12
CA THR A 205 -28.35 -14.66 -20.86
C THR A 205 -26.97 -14.08 -21.15
N ASP A 206 -26.06 -14.33 -20.26
CA ASP A 206 -24.62 -14.13 -20.20
C ASP A 206 -24.26 -13.36 -18.94
N LEU A 207 -23.99 -14.13 -17.88
CA LEU A 207 -23.31 -13.65 -16.68
C LEU A 207 -21.80 -13.55 -16.96
N ASN A 208 -21.44 -12.74 -17.92
CA ASN A 208 -20.18 -12.01 -17.91
C ASN A 208 -20.45 -10.71 -17.17
N PRO A 209 -19.65 -10.28 -16.19
CA PRO A 209 -19.89 -9.03 -15.51
C PRO A 209 -19.82 -7.91 -16.53
N ALA A 210 -20.98 -7.41 -16.95
CA ALA A 210 -21.06 -6.17 -17.72
C ALA A 210 -20.39 -5.08 -16.90
N LYS A 211 -19.44 -4.38 -17.52
CA LYS A 211 -18.79 -3.19 -16.97
C LYS A 211 -19.83 -2.34 -16.24
N PRO A 212 -19.67 -2.00 -14.96
CA PRO A 212 -20.47 -0.98 -14.34
C PRO A 212 -20.16 0.35 -15.02
N GLU A 213 -21.16 0.91 -15.68
CA GLU A 213 -21.08 2.29 -16.12
C GLU A 213 -20.91 3.18 -14.89
N THR A 214 -19.83 3.91 -14.88
CA THR A 214 -19.41 4.84 -13.85
C THR A 214 -20.58 5.73 -13.42
N ALA A 215 -20.97 5.63 -12.14
CA ALA A 215 -21.78 6.62 -11.49
C ALA A 215 -21.06 7.97 -11.58
N GLY A 216 -21.64 8.90 -12.31
CA GLY A 216 -21.04 10.15 -12.68
C GLY A 216 -20.42 10.91 -11.52
N ALA A 217 -19.11 11.07 -11.59
CA ALA A 217 -18.49 12.30 -11.12
C ALA A 217 -19.19 13.47 -11.83
N PRO A 218 -19.41 14.63 -11.17
CA PRO A 218 -20.02 15.78 -11.80
C PRO A 218 -19.28 16.05 -13.11
N ALA A 219 -20.03 16.26 -14.17
CA ALA A 219 -19.52 16.46 -15.51
C ALA A 219 -18.55 17.64 -15.53
N SER A 220 -17.28 17.39 -15.30
CA SER A 220 -16.24 18.28 -15.75
C SER A 220 -16.17 18.10 -17.26
N SER A 221 -16.53 19.14 -17.99
CA SER A 221 -16.36 19.35 -19.42
C SER A 221 -15.99 18.08 -20.20
N ALA A 222 -16.93 17.59 -21.00
CA ALA A 222 -16.71 16.57 -22.02
C ALA A 222 -15.70 17.11 -23.06
N GLY A 223 -14.45 17.23 -22.66
CA GLY A 223 -13.31 17.29 -23.54
C GLY A 223 -13.15 15.89 -24.13
N ASN A 224 -13.10 15.87 -25.44
CA ASN A 224 -12.90 14.76 -26.35
C ASN A 224 -12.06 13.62 -25.73
N ARG A 225 -12.67 12.66 -25.02
CA ARG A 225 -11.98 11.45 -24.62
C ARG A 225 -11.73 10.66 -25.89
N GLN A 226 -10.49 10.61 -26.34
CA GLN A 226 -10.11 9.65 -27.36
C GLN A 226 -10.47 8.24 -26.82
N PRO A 227 -11.10 7.39 -27.65
CA PRO A 227 -11.32 6.01 -27.25
C PRO A 227 -9.98 5.39 -26.88
N LEU A 228 -9.97 4.62 -25.78
CA LEU A 228 -8.78 3.85 -25.39
C LEU A 228 -8.41 2.92 -26.56
N PRO A 229 -7.12 2.71 -26.83
CA PRO A 229 -6.71 1.77 -27.86
C PRO A 229 -7.25 0.37 -27.53
N GLU A 230 -7.88 -0.25 -28.52
CA GLU A 230 -8.28 -1.65 -28.44
C GLU A 230 -7.12 -2.54 -28.91
N PHE A 231 -6.79 -3.54 -28.12
CA PHE A 231 -5.75 -4.51 -28.43
C PHE A 231 -6.37 -5.90 -28.59
N PRO A 232 -5.75 -6.79 -29.41
CA PRO A 232 -6.11 -8.20 -29.39
C PRO A 232 -5.85 -8.77 -27.98
N ALA A 233 -6.58 -9.80 -27.61
CA ALA A 233 -6.33 -10.53 -26.36
C ALA A 233 -4.86 -10.95 -26.26
N VAL A 234 -4.35 -11.06 -25.05
CA VAL A 234 -3.00 -11.57 -24.81
C VAL A 234 -2.96 -13.04 -25.21
N ASP A 235 -2.05 -13.39 -26.11
CA ASP A 235 -1.81 -14.74 -26.59
C ASP A 235 -0.37 -15.15 -26.26
N ARG A 236 -0.20 -15.86 -25.15
CA ARG A 236 1.13 -16.30 -24.68
C ARG A 236 1.80 -17.28 -25.63
N SER A 237 1.03 -17.98 -26.48
CA SER A 237 1.58 -18.92 -27.47
C SER A 237 2.31 -18.22 -28.61
N ALA A 238 2.12 -16.91 -28.77
CA ALA A 238 2.84 -16.09 -29.77
C ALA A 238 4.21 -15.62 -29.28
N TYR A 239 4.52 -15.77 -27.99
CA TYR A 239 5.80 -15.30 -27.45
C TYR A 239 6.96 -16.20 -27.81
N GLU A 240 8.10 -15.59 -28.07
CA GLU A 240 9.30 -16.25 -28.55
C GLU A 240 10.37 -16.39 -27.45
N CYS A 241 10.91 -17.59 -27.28
CA CYS A 241 12.13 -17.82 -26.50
C CYS A 241 13.34 -17.65 -27.44
N VAL A 242 14.13 -16.61 -27.23
CA VAL A 242 15.29 -16.29 -28.06
C VAL A 242 16.55 -16.96 -27.48
N GLN A 243 16.98 -18.06 -28.09
CA GLN A 243 18.08 -18.90 -27.60
C GLN A 243 19.38 -18.75 -28.42
N THR A 244 19.37 -17.98 -29.51
CA THR A 244 20.54 -17.76 -30.38
C THR A 244 20.85 -16.27 -30.52
N LEU A 245 22.15 -15.96 -30.73
CA LEU A 245 22.61 -14.59 -30.90
C LEU A 245 22.05 -13.96 -32.18
N ASP A 246 22.04 -14.71 -33.30
CA ASP A 246 21.48 -14.20 -34.56
C ASP A 246 20.02 -13.77 -34.42
N ARG A 247 19.24 -14.55 -33.69
CA ARG A 247 17.83 -14.21 -33.44
C ARG A 247 17.69 -13.03 -32.53
N LEU A 248 18.55 -12.85 -31.52
CA LEU A 248 18.59 -11.65 -30.68
C LEU A 248 18.93 -10.41 -31.53
N GLU A 249 19.91 -10.50 -32.44
CA GLU A 249 20.27 -9.39 -33.34
C GLU A 249 19.12 -8.98 -34.27
N GLU A 250 18.30 -9.93 -34.73
CA GLU A 250 17.06 -9.62 -35.49
C GLU A 250 16.04 -8.85 -34.62
N TRP A 251 15.84 -9.25 -33.37
CA TRP A 251 14.98 -8.52 -32.44
C TRP A 251 15.50 -7.12 -32.16
N ILE A 252 16.79 -6.95 -31.96
CA ILE A 252 17.43 -5.65 -31.75
C ILE A 252 17.24 -4.76 -33.01
N ALA A 253 17.45 -5.31 -34.21
CA ALA A 253 17.25 -4.56 -35.46
C ALA A 253 15.77 -4.08 -35.61
N ARG A 254 14.82 -4.96 -35.28
CA ARG A 254 13.37 -4.60 -35.27
C ARG A 254 13.07 -3.50 -34.22
N ALA A 255 13.63 -3.60 -33.02
CA ALA A 255 13.46 -2.61 -31.97
C ALA A 255 14.05 -1.24 -32.37
N MET A 256 15.24 -1.24 -32.98
CA MET A 256 15.86 -0.04 -33.52
C MET A 256 14.99 0.63 -34.61
N ALA A 257 14.39 -0.17 -35.48
CA ALA A 257 13.48 0.32 -36.50
C ALA A 257 12.14 0.86 -35.94
N ALA A 258 11.60 0.19 -34.93
CA ALA A 258 10.36 0.58 -34.27
C ALA A 258 10.49 1.84 -33.40
N ARG A 259 11.70 2.18 -32.96
CA ARG A 259 12.02 3.32 -32.06
C ARG A 259 11.28 3.33 -30.72
N LEU A 260 10.66 2.23 -30.36
CA LEU A 260 9.96 2.00 -29.12
C LEU A 260 10.03 0.52 -28.79
N VAL A 261 10.49 0.19 -27.58
CA VAL A 261 10.53 -1.17 -27.07
C VAL A 261 10.18 -1.19 -25.60
N ALA A 262 9.29 -2.08 -25.18
CA ALA A 262 9.12 -2.38 -23.76
C ALA A 262 10.19 -3.38 -23.35
N VAL A 263 10.77 -3.17 -22.18
CA VAL A 263 11.87 -3.96 -21.63
C VAL A 263 11.54 -4.33 -20.21
N ASP A 264 11.82 -5.57 -19.85
CA ASP A 264 11.70 -6.05 -18.49
C ASP A 264 12.89 -6.98 -18.18
N THR A 265 13.27 -7.13 -16.89
CA THR A 265 14.41 -7.94 -16.47
C THR A 265 14.02 -8.99 -15.45
N GLU A 266 14.42 -10.23 -15.68
CA GLU A 266 14.25 -11.31 -14.74
C GLU A 266 15.56 -11.56 -13.97
N THR A 267 15.40 -11.77 -12.66
CA THR A 267 16.55 -11.80 -11.75
C THR A 267 16.47 -12.95 -10.74
N SER A 268 17.60 -13.23 -10.09
CA SER A 268 17.70 -14.27 -9.07
C SER A 268 17.10 -13.88 -7.71
N SER A 269 16.89 -12.57 -7.45
CA SER A 269 16.28 -12.05 -6.22
C SER A 269 15.71 -10.65 -6.40
N LEU A 270 14.90 -10.18 -5.45
CA LEU A 270 14.35 -8.83 -5.43
C LEU A 270 15.37 -7.75 -5.02
N ASP A 271 16.51 -8.15 -4.46
CA ASP A 271 17.59 -7.21 -4.14
C ASP A 271 18.38 -6.88 -5.42
N CYS A 272 18.05 -5.77 -6.07
CA CYS A 272 18.71 -5.34 -7.31
C CYS A 272 20.19 -5.02 -7.14
N MET A 273 20.70 -4.89 -5.92
CA MET A 273 22.10 -4.64 -5.63
C MET A 273 22.93 -5.92 -5.48
N LEU A 274 22.29 -7.09 -5.34
CA LEU A 274 22.95 -8.39 -5.18
C LEU A 274 22.49 -9.44 -6.19
N CYS A 275 21.35 -9.21 -6.88
CA CYS A 275 20.79 -10.20 -7.80
C CYS A 275 21.66 -10.40 -9.05
N ASP A 276 21.57 -11.61 -9.59
CA ASP A 276 22.07 -11.92 -10.93
C ASP A 276 20.97 -11.69 -11.97
N LEU A 277 21.34 -11.17 -13.14
CA LEU A 277 20.45 -11.08 -14.29
C LEU A 277 20.25 -12.47 -14.89
N VAL A 278 19.02 -12.96 -14.89
CA VAL A 278 18.61 -14.29 -15.39
C VAL A 278 18.11 -14.21 -16.83
N GLY A 279 17.45 -13.11 -17.21
CA GLY A 279 16.99 -12.90 -18.57
C GLY A 279 16.49 -11.49 -18.82
N VAL A 280 16.21 -11.18 -20.08
CA VAL A 280 15.64 -9.91 -20.54
C VAL A 280 14.50 -10.20 -21.49
N SER A 281 13.37 -9.52 -21.30
CA SER A 281 12.24 -9.57 -22.24
C SER A 281 12.08 -8.27 -23.01
N LEU A 282 11.64 -8.39 -24.25
CA LEU A 282 11.42 -7.28 -25.17
C LEU A 282 10.03 -7.41 -25.79
N ALA A 283 9.29 -6.28 -25.91
CA ALA A 283 8.05 -6.25 -26.69
C ALA A 283 8.01 -5.05 -27.64
N LEU A 284 7.55 -5.29 -28.86
CA LEU A 284 7.43 -4.31 -29.93
C LEU A 284 5.97 -3.99 -30.28
N GLY A 285 5.06 -4.83 -29.84
CA GLY A 285 3.62 -4.70 -30.10
C GLY A 285 2.81 -5.74 -29.34
N PRO A 286 1.47 -5.71 -29.47
CA PRO A 286 0.61 -6.71 -28.86
C PRO A 286 0.90 -8.11 -29.40
N ASN A 287 1.19 -9.08 -28.52
CA ASN A 287 1.57 -10.44 -28.85
C ASN A 287 2.87 -10.56 -29.68
N ASP A 288 3.66 -9.49 -29.73
CA ASP A 288 4.96 -9.42 -30.39
C ASP A 288 6.03 -9.16 -29.33
N ALA A 289 6.32 -10.18 -28.53
CA ALA A 289 7.24 -10.14 -27.41
C ALA A 289 8.12 -11.39 -27.38
N CYS A 290 9.29 -11.24 -26.78
CA CYS A 290 10.23 -12.35 -26.60
C CYS A 290 10.90 -12.30 -25.23
N TYR A 291 11.41 -13.46 -24.83
CA TYR A 291 12.28 -13.64 -23.67
C TYR A 291 13.64 -14.14 -24.11
N VAL A 292 14.70 -13.52 -23.63
CA VAL A 292 16.10 -13.86 -23.86
C VAL A 292 16.68 -14.46 -22.59
N PRO A 293 16.76 -15.79 -22.44
CA PRO A 293 17.33 -16.43 -21.27
C PRO A 293 18.87 -16.26 -21.27
N LEU A 294 19.44 -15.86 -20.12
CA LEU A 294 20.86 -15.55 -19.94
C LEU A 294 21.50 -16.28 -18.75
N GLY A 295 20.68 -16.71 -17.80
CA GLY A 295 21.15 -17.29 -16.54
C GLY A 295 20.29 -18.45 -16.04
N HIS A 296 19.62 -19.18 -16.92
CA HIS A 296 18.89 -20.38 -16.56
C HIS A 296 19.82 -21.59 -16.36
N GLY A 297 19.43 -22.41 -15.40
CA GLY A 297 20.13 -23.64 -15.04
C GLY A 297 20.11 -23.84 -13.54
N GLY A 298 19.95 -25.09 -13.09
CA GLY A 298 19.92 -25.43 -11.66
C GLY A 298 21.26 -25.19 -10.96
N SER A 299 21.20 -25.03 -9.66
CA SER A 299 22.39 -24.99 -8.78
C SER A 299 23.14 -26.33 -8.71
N ASP A 300 22.54 -27.41 -9.25
CA ASP A 300 23.14 -28.71 -9.34
C ASP A 300 24.18 -28.78 -10.49
N MET A 301 25.41 -29.08 -10.16
CA MET A 301 26.52 -29.20 -11.11
C MET A 301 26.28 -30.30 -12.18
N PHE A 302 25.30 -31.17 -11.99
CA PHE A 302 24.94 -32.26 -12.92
C PHE A 302 23.63 -31.99 -13.69
N ALA A 303 22.93 -30.86 -13.41
CA ALA A 303 21.73 -30.49 -14.16
C ALA A 303 22.09 -30.07 -15.58
N GLU A 304 21.40 -30.61 -16.59
CA GLU A 304 21.52 -30.13 -17.97
C GLU A 304 21.07 -28.66 -18.03
N ARG A 305 21.96 -27.78 -18.47
CA ARG A 305 21.62 -26.39 -18.71
C ARG A 305 20.84 -26.29 -20.01
N PRO A 306 19.73 -25.55 -20.04
CA PRO A 306 18.99 -25.35 -21.27
C PRO A 306 19.84 -24.57 -22.29
N GLU A 307 19.58 -24.77 -23.57
CA GLU A 307 20.17 -23.91 -24.62
C GLU A 307 19.70 -22.45 -24.38
N GLN A 308 20.64 -21.53 -24.32
CA GLN A 308 20.42 -20.10 -24.13
C GLN A 308 21.60 -19.33 -24.75
N VAL A 309 21.35 -18.02 -24.98
CA VAL A 309 22.40 -17.14 -25.52
C VAL A 309 23.54 -16.99 -24.51
N ASP A 310 24.80 -16.97 -25.01
CA ASP A 310 25.91 -16.58 -24.14
C ASP A 310 25.69 -15.21 -23.55
N LYS A 311 25.70 -15.11 -22.21
CA LYS A 311 25.36 -13.89 -21.48
C LYS A 311 26.23 -12.70 -21.91
N ALA A 312 27.54 -12.88 -22.09
CA ALA A 312 28.43 -11.78 -22.46
C ALA A 312 28.15 -11.30 -23.89
N ALA A 313 27.90 -12.22 -24.83
CA ALA A 313 27.55 -11.89 -26.21
C ALA A 313 26.19 -11.17 -26.28
N ALA A 314 25.18 -11.65 -25.53
CA ALA A 314 23.85 -11.01 -25.45
C ALA A 314 23.92 -9.58 -24.87
N LEU A 315 24.67 -9.39 -23.79
CA LEU A 315 24.88 -8.07 -23.18
C LEU A 315 25.57 -7.12 -24.17
N ALA A 316 26.57 -7.57 -24.89
CA ALA A 316 27.28 -6.78 -25.93
C ALA A 316 26.32 -6.39 -27.07
N ALA A 317 25.45 -7.30 -27.51
CA ALA A 317 24.46 -7.03 -28.56
C ALA A 317 23.36 -6.06 -28.12
N LEU A 318 22.87 -6.16 -26.87
CA LEU A 318 21.84 -5.30 -26.33
C LEU A 318 22.32 -3.87 -26.03
N ALA A 319 23.61 -3.67 -25.76
CA ALA A 319 24.15 -2.38 -25.33
C ALA A 319 23.83 -1.22 -26.29
N PRO A 320 23.98 -1.34 -27.64
CA PRO A 320 23.60 -0.26 -28.56
C PRO A 320 22.12 0.11 -28.53
N LEU A 321 21.23 -0.88 -28.35
CA LEU A 321 19.79 -0.65 -28.24
C LEU A 321 19.44 0.13 -26.96
N LEU A 322 19.96 -0.32 -25.82
CA LEU A 322 19.66 0.28 -24.52
C LEU A 322 20.23 1.70 -24.39
N ALA A 323 21.39 1.98 -24.98
CA ALA A 323 22.02 3.29 -24.96
C ALA A 323 21.51 4.27 -26.05
N SER A 324 20.72 3.79 -27.03
CA SER A 324 20.28 4.61 -28.16
C SER A 324 19.26 5.68 -27.76
N ASP A 325 19.57 6.95 -27.94
CA ASP A 325 18.64 8.05 -27.76
C ASP A 325 17.48 8.05 -28.79
N ALA A 326 17.65 7.32 -29.89
CA ALA A 326 16.63 7.21 -30.94
C ALA A 326 15.54 6.19 -30.62
N VAL A 327 15.71 5.36 -29.60
CA VAL A 327 14.77 4.32 -29.19
C VAL A 327 14.28 4.58 -27.77
N VAL A 328 12.99 4.69 -27.58
CA VAL A 328 12.37 4.81 -26.26
C VAL A 328 12.28 3.43 -25.61
N LYS A 329 12.83 3.28 -24.43
CA LYS A 329 12.70 2.08 -23.59
C LYS A 329 11.61 2.32 -22.56
N VAL A 330 10.61 1.45 -22.58
CA VAL A 330 9.44 1.49 -21.68
C VAL A 330 9.56 0.39 -20.65
N PHE A 331 9.44 0.75 -19.40
CA PHE A 331 9.46 -0.16 -18.25
C PHE A 331 8.16 -0.05 -17.44
N HIS A 332 7.99 -1.01 -16.55
CA HIS A 332 7.04 -0.91 -15.45
C HIS A 332 7.80 -1.00 -14.13
N ASN A 333 7.83 0.08 -13.32
CA ASN A 333 8.72 0.20 -12.16
C ASN A 333 10.23 0.12 -12.55
N GLY A 334 10.56 0.79 -13.65
CA GLY A 334 11.85 0.68 -14.33
C GLY A 334 13.07 1.09 -13.50
N LYS A 335 12.89 1.69 -12.32
CA LYS A 335 13.96 1.95 -11.36
C LYS A 335 14.71 0.67 -10.98
N TYR A 336 13.98 -0.44 -10.77
CA TYR A 336 14.55 -1.74 -10.48
C TYR A 336 15.42 -2.23 -11.64
N ASP A 337 14.88 -2.25 -12.84
CA ASP A 337 15.57 -2.67 -14.05
C ASP A 337 16.80 -1.82 -14.35
N LEU A 338 16.71 -0.50 -14.17
CA LEU A 338 17.84 0.40 -14.34
C LEU A 338 18.99 0.07 -13.38
N ASN A 339 18.70 -0.35 -12.15
CA ASN A 339 19.72 -0.78 -11.19
C ASN A 339 20.35 -2.11 -11.63
N VAL A 340 19.57 -3.09 -12.03
CA VAL A 340 20.04 -4.39 -12.55
C VAL A 340 20.88 -4.20 -13.79
N LEU A 341 20.40 -3.41 -14.76
CA LEU A 341 21.09 -3.14 -16.00
C LEU A 341 22.40 -2.36 -15.79
N ALA A 342 22.41 -1.38 -14.88
CA ALA A 342 23.62 -0.63 -14.56
C ALA A 342 24.72 -1.51 -13.92
N ARG A 343 24.35 -2.49 -13.08
CA ARG A 343 25.31 -3.48 -12.55
C ARG A 343 25.89 -4.38 -13.64
N ASN A 344 25.18 -4.54 -14.74
CA ASN A 344 25.66 -5.28 -15.92
C ASN A 344 26.34 -4.35 -16.97
N GLY A 345 26.66 -3.11 -16.61
CA GLY A 345 27.42 -2.17 -17.44
C GLY A 345 26.60 -1.33 -18.42
N PHE A 346 25.28 -1.33 -18.33
CA PHE A 346 24.42 -0.57 -19.23
C PHE A 346 24.10 0.84 -18.70
N ALA A 347 24.16 1.81 -19.61
CA ALA A 347 23.49 3.09 -19.49
C ALA A 347 22.21 3.04 -20.34
N VAL A 348 21.05 3.32 -19.75
CA VAL A 348 19.75 3.22 -20.43
C VAL A 348 19.10 4.60 -20.50
N ALA A 349 18.89 5.09 -21.71
CA ALA A 349 18.18 6.35 -21.97
C ALA A 349 17.69 6.37 -23.43
N PRO A 350 16.57 7.07 -23.73
CA PRO A 350 15.55 7.61 -22.83
C PRO A 350 14.66 6.53 -22.21
N VAL A 351 14.13 6.80 -21.03
CA VAL A 351 13.29 5.87 -20.27
C VAL A 351 11.86 6.43 -20.12
N GLU A 352 10.88 5.55 -20.25
CA GLU A 352 9.47 5.77 -19.89
C GLU A 352 9.06 4.74 -18.84
N ASP A 353 8.11 5.08 -17.94
CA ASP A 353 7.67 4.20 -16.87
C ASP A 353 6.15 4.22 -16.72
N THR A 354 5.50 3.08 -16.92
CA THR A 354 4.04 2.95 -16.91
C THR A 354 3.47 3.01 -15.50
N MET A 355 4.20 2.60 -14.47
CA MET A 355 3.80 2.75 -13.07
C MET A 355 3.71 4.24 -12.69
N ILE A 356 4.71 5.02 -13.08
CA ILE A 356 4.74 6.47 -12.84
C ILE A 356 3.65 7.19 -13.63
N MET A 357 3.39 6.81 -14.89
CA MET A 357 2.28 7.37 -15.67
C MET A 357 0.94 7.15 -14.97
N SER A 358 0.70 5.94 -14.48
CA SER A 358 -0.50 5.60 -13.74
C SER A 358 -0.61 6.41 -12.45
N PHE A 359 0.49 6.59 -11.73
CA PHE A 359 0.51 7.37 -10.51
C PHE A 359 0.17 8.84 -10.76
N ASP A 360 0.76 9.48 -11.76
CA ASP A 360 0.51 10.89 -12.09
C ASP A 360 -0.91 11.15 -12.60
N LEU A 361 -1.59 10.13 -13.15
CA LEU A 361 -2.97 10.18 -13.59
C LEU A 361 -3.97 9.90 -12.47
N ASP A 362 -3.70 8.88 -11.67
CA ASP A 362 -4.72 8.20 -10.86
C ASP A 362 -4.37 8.07 -9.36
N ALA A 363 -3.36 8.81 -8.84
CA ALA A 363 -2.98 8.75 -7.43
C ALA A 363 -4.18 9.01 -6.49
N GLY A 364 -4.54 8.03 -5.67
CA GLY A 364 -5.68 8.09 -4.76
C GLY A 364 -7.04 7.82 -5.40
N ARG A 365 -7.12 7.62 -6.70
CA ARG A 365 -8.36 7.30 -7.42
C ARG A 365 -8.73 5.85 -7.17
N GLN A 366 -9.94 5.62 -6.66
CA GLN A 366 -10.55 4.28 -6.61
C GLN A 366 -11.44 4.13 -7.85
N LEU A 367 -11.09 3.20 -8.72
CA LEU A 367 -11.85 2.84 -9.90
C LEU A 367 -12.51 1.48 -9.64
N ASP A 368 -13.84 1.49 -9.52
CA ASP A 368 -14.73 0.32 -9.62
C ASP A 368 -14.40 -0.92 -8.76
N GLY A 369 -14.00 -0.69 -7.50
CA GLY A 369 -13.75 -1.78 -6.55
C GLY A 369 -12.42 -2.51 -6.74
N ILE A 370 -11.66 -2.21 -7.79
CA ILE A 370 -10.27 -2.65 -7.96
C ILE A 370 -9.39 -1.67 -7.19
N GLY A 371 -8.43 -2.18 -6.41
CA GLY A 371 -7.55 -1.39 -5.57
C GLY A 371 -6.90 -0.22 -6.31
N GLY A 372 -6.59 0.85 -5.59
CA GLY A 372 -5.94 2.04 -6.14
C GLY A 372 -4.44 1.88 -6.39
N GLY A 373 -3.92 0.66 -6.50
CA GLY A 373 -2.51 0.38 -6.75
C GLY A 373 -2.06 0.66 -8.17
N HIS A 374 -0.75 0.73 -8.35
CA HIS A 374 -0.09 1.04 -9.61
C HIS A 374 0.79 -0.13 -10.11
N GLY A 375 0.63 -1.33 -9.52
CA GLY A 375 1.29 -2.56 -9.94
C GLY A 375 0.77 -3.08 -11.28
N MET A 376 1.58 -3.88 -11.97
CA MET A 376 1.27 -4.38 -13.32
C MET A 376 -0.05 -5.15 -13.36
N ASP A 377 -0.26 -6.10 -12.45
CA ASP A 377 -1.47 -6.92 -12.37
C ASP A 377 -2.74 -6.07 -12.23
N GLU A 378 -2.69 -5.07 -11.34
CA GLU A 378 -3.82 -4.17 -11.12
C GLU A 378 -4.09 -3.29 -12.33
N LEU A 379 -3.05 -2.78 -13.01
CA LEU A 379 -3.18 -1.97 -14.19
C LEU A 379 -3.65 -2.78 -15.41
N ALA A 380 -3.14 -4.00 -15.58
CA ALA A 380 -3.59 -4.92 -16.63
C ALA A 380 -5.07 -5.26 -16.46
N SER A 381 -5.49 -5.61 -15.25
CA SER A 381 -6.90 -5.87 -14.93
C SER A 381 -7.77 -4.65 -15.20
N ARG A 382 -7.33 -3.47 -14.77
CA ARG A 382 -8.09 -2.21 -14.86
C ARG A 382 -8.21 -1.66 -16.28
N HIS A 383 -7.13 -1.68 -17.04
CA HIS A 383 -7.04 -1.01 -18.33
C HIS A 383 -7.15 -1.94 -19.52
N LEU A 384 -6.74 -3.20 -19.37
CA LEU A 384 -6.71 -4.17 -20.45
C LEU A 384 -7.75 -5.28 -20.27
N GLY A 385 -8.37 -5.39 -19.08
CA GLY A 385 -9.27 -6.51 -18.73
C GLY A 385 -8.54 -7.85 -18.72
N HIS A 386 -7.23 -7.85 -18.48
CA HIS A 386 -6.36 -9.01 -18.52
C HIS A 386 -5.87 -9.39 -17.11
N THR A 387 -5.71 -10.68 -16.86
CA THR A 387 -5.10 -11.24 -15.64
C THR A 387 -3.73 -11.81 -16.01
N CYS A 388 -2.69 -11.22 -15.48
CA CYS A 388 -1.30 -11.66 -15.71
C CYS A 388 -1.01 -12.96 -14.96
N LEU A 389 0.00 -13.69 -15.43
CA LEU A 389 0.61 -14.77 -14.65
C LEU A 389 1.29 -14.19 -13.42
N THR A 390 1.13 -14.84 -12.30
CA THR A 390 1.82 -14.39 -11.08
C THR A 390 3.14 -15.12 -10.88
N PHE A 391 4.12 -14.46 -10.28
CA PHE A 391 5.39 -15.08 -9.91
C PHE A 391 5.20 -16.36 -9.07
N LYS A 392 4.15 -16.39 -8.24
CA LYS A 392 3.82 -17.55 -7.40
C LYS A 392 3.33 -18.76 -8.21
N GLU A 393 2.66 -18.53 -9.33
CA GLU A 393 2.21 -19.61 -10.22
C GLU A 393 3.40 -20.24 -10.95
N ILE A 394 4.42 -19.46 -11.27
CA ILE A 394 5.60 -19.89 -12.02
C ILE A 394 6.66 -20.50 -11.09
N CYS A 395 6.99 -19.83 -9.99
CA CYS A 395 8.05 -20.24 -9.07
C CYS A 395 7.55 -21.06 -7.88
N GLY A 396 6.23 -21.13 -7.64
CA GLY A 396 5.65 -21.79 -6.46
C GLY A 396 5.73 -20.95 -5.19
N THR A 397 5.35 -21.56 -4.05
CA THR A 397 5.32 -20.87 -2.75
C THR A 397 5.94 -21.69 -1.62
N GLY A 398 6.45 -21.02 -0.60
CA GLY A 398 6.96 -21.62 0.62
C GLY A 398 8.21 -22.48 0.36
N LYS A 399 8.27 -23.67 1.00
CA LYS A 399 9.45 -24.56 0.89
C LYS A 399 9.61 -25.24 -0.48
N LYS A 400 8.64 -25.12 -1.36
CA LYS A 400 8.66 -25.70 -2.71
C LYS A 400 8.92 -24.63 -3.79
N ALA A 401 9.10 -23.38 -3.37
CA ALA A 401 9.45 -22.32 -4.32
C ALA A 401 10.84 -22.60 -4.92
N ILE A 402 10.92 -22.43 -6.24
CA ILE A 402 12.18 -22.53 -7.00
C ILE A 402 12.63 -21.12 -7.42
N PRO A 403 13.95 -20.87 -7.53
CA PRO A 403 14.45 -19.65 -8.13
C PRO A 403 13.98 -19.52 -9.59
N PHE A 404 13.80 -18.29 -10.07
CA PHE A 404 13.36 -18.06 -11.45
C PHE A 404 14.28 -18.70 -12.50
N GLY A 405 15.58 -18.70 -12.25
CA GLY A 405 16.56 -19.37 -13.11
C GLY A 405 16.41 -20.90 -13.24
N GLU A 406 15.61 -21.54 -12.38
CA GLU A 406 15.29 -22.97 -12.43
C GLU A 406 13.92 -23.25 -13.07
N VAL A 407 13.16 -22.21 -13.44
CA VAL A 407 11.88 -22.35 -14.15
C VAL A 407 12.13 -22.84 -15.57
N PRO A 408 11.36 -23.82 -16.08
CA PRO A 408 11.44 -24.27 -17.48
C PRO A 408 11.27 -23.09 -18.45
N LEU A 409 12.08 -23.06 -19.53
CA LEU A 409 12.14 -21.93 -20.46
C LEU A 409 10.80 -21.59 -21.12
N ASP A 410 9.95 -22.59 -21.40
CA ASP A 410 8.59 -22.35 -21.91
C ASP A 410 7.75 -21.53 -20.95
N LYS A 411 7.77 -21.87 -19.67
CA LYS A 411 7.04 -21.13 -18.62
C LYS A 411 7.67 -19.79 -18.30
N ALA A 412 8.99 -19.72 -18.26
CA ALA A 412 9.71 -18.45 -18.08
C ALA A 412 9.40 -17.47 -19.22
N THR A 413 9.32 -17.98 -20.46
CA THR A 413 8.98 -17.19 -21.65
C THR A 413 7.53 -16.68 -21.58
N GLU A 414 6.57 -17.56 -21.22
CA GLU A 414 5.16 -17.15 -21.07
C GLU A 414 5.01 -16.01 -20.06
N TYR A 415 5.73 -16.06 -18.95
CA TYR A 415 5.69 -15.06 -17.88
C TYR A 415 6.42 -13.76 -18.27
N ALA A 416 7.73 -13.85 -18.55
CA ALA A 416 8.56 -12.69 -18.77
C ALA A 416 8.20 -11.89 -20.04
N ALA A 417 7.83 -12.57 -21.13
CA ALA A 417 7.39 -11.89 -22.35
C ALA A 417 5.99 -11.27 -22.18
N GLU A 418 5.11 -11.85 -21.33
CA GLU A 418 3.85 -11.23 -20.96
C GLU A 418 4.07 -9.89 -20.25
N ASP A 419 5.00 -9.82 -19.29
CA ASP A 419 5.30 -8.59 -18.55
C ASP A 419 5.76 -7.47 -19.50
N ALA A 420 6.61 -7.78 -20.50
CA ALA A 420 6.98 -6.83 -21.54
C ALA A 420 5.81 -6.43 -22.46
N ASP A 421 4.96 -7.37 -22.92
CA ASP A 421 3.79 -7.08 -23.77
C ASP A 421 2.77 -6.24 -23.02
N VAL A 422 2.46 -6.58 -21.78
CA VAL A 422 1.54 -5.80 -20.92
C VAL A 422 2.10 -4.40 -20.68
N THR A 423 3.40 -4.26 -20.43
CA THR A 423 4.06 -2.95 -20.29
C THR A 423 3.92 -2.11 -21.55
N TRP A 424 4.09 -2.69 -22.74
CA TRP A 424 3.90 -2.00 -24.01
C TRP A 424 2.44 -1.51 -24.18
N ARG A 425 1.45 -2.39 -23.88
CA ARG A 425 0.01 -2.05 -23.96
C ARG A 425 -0.35 -0.96 -22.96
N LEU A 426 0.13 -1.04 -21.72
CA LEU A 426 -0.07 -0.03 -20.71
C LEU A 426 0.51 1.33 -21.14
N TYR A 427 1.70 1.35 -21.73
CA TYR A 427 2.28 2.58 -22.30
C TYR A 427 1.36 3.21 -23.33
N LYS A 428 0.89 2.43 -24.29
CA LYS A 428 -0.02 2.93 -25.34
C LYS A 428 -1.35 3.42 -24.78
N THR A 429 -1.79 2.88 -23.66
CA THR A 429 -3.02 3.28 -22.98
C THR A 429 -2.83 4.53 -22.12
N LEU A 430 -1.74 4.60 -21.33
CA LEU A 430 -1.54 5.66 -20.34
C LEU A 430 -0.89 6.92 -20.91
N LYS A 431 0.06 6.79 -21.83
CA LYS A 431 0.79 7.95 -22.40
C LYS A 431 -0.14 8.99 -23.05
N PRO A 432 -1.13 8.63 -23.87
CA PRO A 432 -2.09 9.60 -24.42
C PRO A 432 -2.95 10.26 -23.33
N ARG A 433 -3.28 9.53 -22.26
CA ARG A 433 -4.05 10.06 -21.13
C ARG A 433 -3.33 11.20 -20.40
N LEU A 434 -2.00 11.15 -20.32
CA LEU A 434 -1.22 12.24 -19.72
C LEU A 434 -1.50 13.58 -20.41
N ALA A 435 -1.60 13.59 -21.74
CA ALA A 435 -1.89 14.80 -22.51
C ALA A 435 -3.34 15.26 -22.33
N THR A 436 -4.30 14.34 -22.40
CA THR A 436 -5.74 14.68 -22.35
C THR A 436 -6.23 14.99 -20.95
N GLU A 437 -5.62 14.37 -19.92
CA GLU A 437 -5.99 14.55 -18.51
C GLU A 437 -5.05 15.54 -17.78
N GLY A 438 -4.10 16.19 -18.46
CA GLY A 438 -3.26 17.26 -17.90
C GLY A 438 -2.11 16.78 -17.02
N GLY A 439 -1.70 15.48 -17.10
CA GLY A 439 -0.58 14.91 -16.35
C GLY A 439 0.80 15.10 -17.01
N THR A 440 0.86 15.55 -18.28
CA THR A 440 2.12 15.62 -19.04
C THR A 440 3.19 16.45 -18.34
N ARG A 441 2.83 17.59 -17.75
CA ARG A 441 3.80 18.50 -17.13
C ARG A 441 4.51 17.87 -15.96
N ILE A 442 3.76 17.21 -15.06
CA ILE A 442 4.34 16.58 -13.88
C ILE A 442 5.17 15.36 -14.28
N TYR A 443 4.64 14.53 -15.16
CA TYR A 443 5.33 13.36 -15.65
C TYR A 443 6.65 13.72 -16.37
N GLU A 444 6.61 14.55 -17.42
CA GLU A 444 7.79 14.84 -18.25
C GLU A 444 8.86 15.70 -17.56
N ARG A 445 8.48 16.54 -16.59
CA ARG A 445 9.38 17.52 -16.01
C ARG A 445 9.81 17.20 -14.57
N VAL A 446 9.12 16.24 -13.92
CA VAL A 446 9.40 15.89 -12.52
C VAL A 446 9.62 14.39 -12.37
N ASP A 447 8.60 13.56 -12.60
CA ASP A 447 8.67 12.18 -12.14
C ASP A 447 9.43 11.26 -13.11
N ARG A 448 9.23 11.36 -14.43
CA ARG A 448 9.99 10.59 -15.41
C ARG A 448 11.52 10.83 -15.31
N PRO A 449 12.02 12.07 -15.33
CA PRO A 449 13.45 12.30 -15.20
C PRO A 449 14.02 11.98 -13.81
N LEU A 450 13.16 11.84 -12.80
CA LEU A 450 13.57 11.44 -11.46
C LEU A 450 13.92 9.95 -11.34
N VAL A 451 13.31 9.08 -12.16
CA VAL A 451 13.53 7.62 -12.10
C VAL A 451 15.03 7.26 -12.16
N PRO A 452 15.82 7.67 -13.16
CA PRO A 452 17.25 7.37 -13.20
C PRO A 452 18.04 8.03 -12.08
N VAL A 453 17.62 9.21 -11.58
CA VAL A 453 18.27 9.89 -10.45
C VAL A 453 18.14 9.08 -9.16
N VAL A 454 16.94 8.60 -8.87
CA VAL A 454 16.69 7.78 -7.68
C VAL A 454 17.40 6.42 -7.81
N ALA A 455 17.38 5.81 -9.00
CA ALA A 455 18.14 4.58 -9.26
C ALA A 455 19.65 4.79 -8.97
N GLN A 456 20.22 5.92 -9.37
CA GLN A 456 21.62 6.25 -9.07
C GLN A 456 21.87 6.46 -7.57
N MET A 457 20.97 7.15 -6.86
CA MET A 457 21.07 7.32 -5.41
C MET A 457 21.06 5.99 -4.67
N GLU A 458 20.17 5.08 -5.06
CA GLU A 458 20.11 3.73 -4.50
C GLU A 458 21.41 2.96 -4.74
N ARG A 459 22.00 3.07 -5.93
CA ARG A 459 23.30 2.44 -6.23
C ARG A 459 24.45 3.05 -5.43
N HIS A 460 24.44 4.36 -5.19
CA HIS A 460 25.46 5.00 -4.34
C HIS A 460 25.41 4.42 -2.93
N GLY A 461 24.19 4.27 -2.36
CA GLY A 461 24.02 3.85 -0.99
C GLY A 461 24.74 4.75 0.00
N ILE A 462 24.61 4.50 1.28
CA ILE A 462 25.29 5.25 2.34
C ILE A 462 26.16 4.32 3.19
N LYS A 463 27.37 4.73 3.49
CA LYS A 463 28.29 3.97 4.34
C LYS A 463 27.83 4.00 5.79
N VAL A 464 27.90 2.87 6.46
CA VAL A 464 27.49 2.71 7.85
C VAL A 464 28.60 2.07 8.66
N ASP A 465 28.94 2.69 9.80
CA ASP A 465 29.90 2.16 10.77
C ASP A 465 29.25 1.02 11.56
N ARG A 466 29.55 -0.21 11.13
CA ARG A 466 29.06 -1.43 11.76
C ARG A 466 29.48 -1.57 13.22
N THR A 467 30.70 -1.15 13.56
CA THR A 467 31.24 -1.24 14.91
C THR A 467 30.47 -0.34 15.87
N ARG A 468 30.17 0.88 15.41
CA ARG A 468 29.35 1.84 16.16
C ARG A 468 27.92 1.33 16.35
N LEU A 469 27.30 0.76 15.31
CA LEU A 469 25.96 0.16 15.43
C LEU A 469 25.93 -1.03 16.41
N ALA A 470 26.95 -1.88 16.37
CA ALA A 470 27.05 -3.01 17.29
C ALA A 470 27.14 -2.55 18.75
N LYS A 471 27.97 -1.52 19.02
CA LYS A 471 28.10 -0.92 20.35
C LYS A 471 26.78 -0.33 20.84
N LEU A 472 26.09 0.47 20.00
CA LEU A 472 24.76 1.01 20.32
C LEU A 472 23.73 -0.11 20.58
N SER A 473 23.77 -1.19 19.81
CA SER A 473 22.87 -2.35 20.01
C SER A 473 23.09 -3.01 21.38
N GLU A 474 24.35 -3.12 21.83
CA GLU A 474 24.68 -3.65 23.17
C GLU A 474 24.21 -2.69 24.28
N GLU A 475 24.44 -1.40 24.13
CA GLU A 475 23.97 -0.37 25.08
C GLU A 475 22.46 -0.40 25.21
N PHE A 476 21.72 -0.47 24.09
CA PHE A 476 20.25 -0.56 24.11
C PHE A 476 19.78 -1.87 24.74
N ALA A 477 20.47 -2.99 24.48
CA ALA A 477 20.13 -4.26 25.11
C ALA A 477 20.27 -4.20 26.65
N GLY A 478 21.31 -3.53 27.16
CA GLY A 478 21.51 -3.29 28.57
C GLY A 478 20.39 -2.44 29.20
N GLU A 479 20.01 -1.33 28.53
CA GLU A 479 18.93 -0.46 29.00
C GLU A 479 17.55 -1.16 28.94
N ILE A 480 17.27 -1.92 27.90
CA ILE A 480 16.06 -2.73 27.78
C ILE A 480 15.96 -3.72 28.94
N ALA A 481 17.04 -4.43 29.25
CA ALA A 481 17.06 -5.38 30.36
C ALA A 481 16.91 -4.69 31.73
N ARG A 482 17.45 -3.47 31.90
CA ARG A 482 17.25 -2.65 33.10
C ARG A 482 15.78 -2.26 33.26
N LEU A 483 15.18 -1.74 32.19
CA LEU A 483 13.77 -1.35 32.18
C LEU A 483 12.83 -2.54 32.42
N GLU A 484 13.12 -3.72 31.88
CA GLU A 484 12.34 -4.95 32.14
C GLU A 484 12.34 -5.31 33.62
N LYS A 485 13.52 -5.23 34.27
CA LYS A 485 13.62 -5.48 35.74
C LYS A 485 12.81 -4.46 36.54
N GLU A 486 12.85 -3.18 36.18
CA GLU A 486 12.06 -2.13 36.83
C GLU A 486 10.55 -2.33 36.60
N ILE A 487 10.13 -2.68 35.39
CA ILE A 487 8.74 -2.98 35.05
C ILE A 487 8.24 -4.20 35.86
N HIS A 488 9.04 -5.26 35.95
CA HIS A 488 8.70 -6.45 36.74
C HIS A 488 8.62 -6.14 38.24
N ALA A 489 9.52 -5.30 38.77
CA ALA A 489 9.50 -4.88 40.16
C ALA A 489 8.23 -4.08 40.50
N ILE A 490 7.79 -3.16 39.61
CA ILE A 490 6.55 -2.39 39.78
C ILE A 490 5.32 -3.32 39.66
N ALA A 491 5.36 -4.26 38.71
CA ALA A 491 4.27 -5.23 38.49
C ALA A 491 4.13 -6.26 39.62
N GLY A 492 5.18 -6.48 40.39
CA GLY A 492 5.23 -7.51 41.41
C GLY A 492 5.28 -8.94 40.85
N THR A 493 5.45 -9.12 39.55
CA THR A 493 5.51 -10.41 38.87
C THR A 493 6.32 -10.30 37.58
N GLU A 494 6.96 -11.41 37.17
CA GLU A 494 7.61 -11.52 35.90
C GLU A 494 6.60 -11.84 34.79
N PHE A 495 6.71 -11.15 33.63
CA PHE A 495 5.89 -11.38 32.45
C PHE A 495 6.62 -10.92 31.19
N THR A 496 6.16 -11.32 30.03
CA THR A 496 6.73 -10.88 28.75
C THR A 496 6.25 -9.46 28.42
N VAL A 497 7.06 -8.44 28.66
CA VAL A 497 6.74 -7.01 28.42
C VAL A 497 6.32 -6.76 26.98
N ARG A 498 6.90 -7.52 26.04
CA ARG A 498 6.54 -7.47 24.60
C ARG A 498 5.13 -8.00 24.30
N SER A 499 4.52 -8.79 25.19
CA SER A 499 3.19 -9.36 24.98
C SER A 499 2.08 -8.35 25.34
N PRO A 500 1.31 -7.81 24.38
CA PRO A 500 0.21 -6.89 24.68
C PRO A 500 -0.83 -7.51 25.61
N LYS A 501 -1.04 -8.83 25.51
CA LYS A 501 -1.99 -9.56 26.35
C LYS A 501 -1.54 -9.56 27.82
N GLN A 502 -0.31 -10.02 28.08
CA GLN A 502 0.21 -10.09 29.46
C GLN A 502 0.36 -8.70 30.07
N LEU A 503 0.83 -7.72 29.30
CA LEU A 503 0.90 -6.34 29.74
C LEU A 503 -0.49 -5.78 30.10
N GLY A 504 -1.51 -6.07 29.30
CA GLY A 504 -2.89 -5.64 29.58
C GLY A 504 -3.44 -6.27 30.86
N GLU A 505 -3.20 -7.56 31.09
CA GLU A 505 -3.56 -8.28 32.32
C GLU A 505 -2.85 -7.65 33.53
N VAL A 506 -1.57 -7.34 33.45
CA VAL A 506 -0.80 -6.69 34.53
C VAL A 506 -1.35 -5.28 34.81
N LEU A 507 -1.57 -4.46 33.79
CA LEU A 507 -2.03 -3.07 33.99
C LEU A 507 -3.44 -3.02 34.58
N PHE A 508 -4.37 -3.81 34.06
CA PHE A 508 -5.81 -3.64 34.37
C PHE A 508 -6.33 -4.66 35.38
N ASP A 509 -5.84 -5.90 35.37
CA ASP A 509 -6.31 -6.95 36.28
C ASP A 509 -5.44 -7.03 37.55
N THR A 510 -4.10 -6.88 37.47
CA THR A 510 -3.20 -6.98 38.62
C THR A 510 -3.03 -5.64 39.33
N LEU A 511 -2.70 -4.56 38.62
CA LEU A 511 -2.47 -3.23 39.20
C LEU A 511 -3.74 -2.38 39.27
N GLY A 512 -4.85 -2.80 38.63
CA GLY A 512 -6.17 -2.20 38.80
C GLY A 512 -6.33 -0.81 38.19
N TYR A 513 -5.49 -0.41 37.19
CA TYR A 513 -5.67 0.87 36.52
C TYR A 513 -7.00 0.93 35.76
N LYS A 514 -7.66 2.11 35.80
CA LYS A 514 -8.98 2.31 35.18
C LYS A 514 -8.87 2.56 33.66
N GLY A 515 -9.96 2.28 32.94
CA GLY A 515 -10.10 2.64 31.52
C GLY A 515 -9.55 1.61 30.53
N GLY A 516 -9.29 0.38 30.95
CA GLY A 516 -8.95 -0.73 30.07
C GLY A 516 -10.14 -1.07 29.16
N LYS A 517 -9.96 -0.92 27.83
CA LYS A 517 -10.93 -1.34 26.82
C LYS A 517 -10.47 -2.68 26.23
N LYS A 518 -11.34 -3.69 26.29
CA LYS A 518 -11.10 -4.96 25.59
C LYS A 518 -11.55 -4.83 24.13
N GLY A 519 -10.67 -5.23 23.22
CA GLY A 519 -10.99 -5.31 21.79
C GLY A 519 -11.92 -6.48 21.47
N LYS A 520 -12.26 -6.67 20.20
CA LYS A 520 -13.09 -7.81 19.71
C LYS A 520 -12.51 -9.19 20.10
N SER A 521 -11.19 -9.28 20.31
CA SER A 521 -10.50 -10.49 20.75
C SER A 521 -10.53 -10.73 22.27
N GLY A 522 -11.26 -9.92 23.04
CA GLY A 522 -11.31 -10.00 24.50
C GLY A 522 -10.01 -9.53 25.21
N GLN A 523 -9.00 -9.09 24.47
CA GLN A 523 -7.74 -8.59 25.02
C GLN A 523 -7.81 -7.09 25.26
N TYR A 524 -7.13 -6.63 26.33
CA TYR A 524 -6.98 -5.20 26.58
C TYR A 524 -6.12 -4.53 25.51
N SER A 525 -6.54 -3.35 25.05
CA SER A 525 -5.65 -2.49 24.26
C SER A 525 -4.56 -1.92 25.16
N THR A 526 -3.32 -2.06 24.72
CA THR A 526 -2.11 -1.48 25.33
C THR A 526 -1.37 -0.64 24.29
N ASP A 527 -2.12 0.00 23.37
CA ASP A 527 -1.54 0.89 22.39
C ASP A 527 -0.88 2.12 23.03
N GLN A 528 -0.14 2.87 22.22
CA GLN A 528 0.62 4.01 22.70
C GLN A 528 -0.27 5.04 23.41
N SER A 529 -1.46 5.32 22.88
CA SER A 529 -2.38 6.32 23.45
C SER A 529 -2.90 5.91 24.83
N VAL A 530 -3.13 4.61 25.05
CA VAL A 530 -3.54 4.07 26.36
C VAL A 530 -2.41 4.21 27.38
N LEU A 531 -1.17 3.88 26.97
CA LEU A 531 -0.01 3.99 27.86
C LEU A 531 0.36 5.45 28.16
N GLU A 532 0.28 6.35 27.18
CA GLU A 532 0.50 7.79 27.38
C GLU A 532 -0.51 8.38 28.35
N ARG A 533 -1.80 8.00 28.21
CA ARG A 533 -2.84 8.42 29.15
C ARG A 533 -2.56 7.91 30.56
N LEU A 534 -2.25 6.62 30.73
CA LEU A 534 -1.94 6.04 32.03
C LEU A 534 -0.69 6.69 32.66
N SER A 535 0.33 6.96 31.86
CA SER A 535 1.53 7.67 32.32
C SER A 535 1.21 9.09 32.76
N GLY A 536 0.35 9.81 32.04
CA GLY A 536 -0.15 11.14 32.42
C GLY A 536 -1.01 11.12 33.69
N GLU A 537 -1.70 10.03 33.96
CA GLU A 537 -2.44 9.78 35.22
C GLU A 537 -1.54 9.34 36.39
N GLY A 538 -0.20 9.25 36.18
CA GLY A 538 0.78 8.93 37.20
C GLY A 538 1.10 7.43 37.31
N ALA A 539 0.74 6.60 36.34
CA ALA A 539 1.12 5.19 36.30
C ALA A 539 2.58 5.03 35.84
N GLU A 540 3.51 4.91 36.80
CA GLU A 540 4.95 4.80 36.54
C GLU A 540 5.29 3.65 35.57
N ILE A 541 4.66 2.49 35.72
CA ILE A 541 4.85 1.35 34.84
C ILE A 541 4.55 1.67 33.37
N ALA A 542 3.54 2.49 33.09
CA ALA A 542 3.18 2.86 31.72
C ALA A 542 4.28 3.72 31.07
N GLY A 543 4.87 4.67 31.81
CA GLY A 543 6.02 5.44 31.34
C GLY A 543 7.23 4.53 31.04
N LYS A 544 7.56 3.60 31.92
CA LYS A 544 8.65 2.64 31.72
C LYS A 544 8.42 1.71 30.53
N VAL A 545 7.17 1.28 30.29
CA VAL A 545 6.83 0.46 29.13
C VAL A 545 6.95 1.26 27.84
N LEU A 546 6.59 2.55 27.83
CA LEU A 546 6.79 3.43 26.67
C LEU A 546 8.28 3.59 26.34
N GLU A 547 9.14 3.83 27.34
CA GLU A 547 10.59 3.87 27.17
C GLU A 547 11.15 2.56 26.64
N TRP A 548 10.73 1.45 27.23
CA TRP A 548 11.11 0.10 26.80
C TRP A 548 10.73 -0.16 25.34
N ARG A 549 9.49 0.15 24.94
CA ARG A 549 9.01 -0.02 23.58
C ARG A 549 9.79 0.82 22.57
N GLN A 550 10.10 2.06 22.94
CA GLN A 550 10.88 2.96 22.09
C GLN A 550 12.29 2.40 21.85
N LEU A 551 13.00 2.00 22.91
CA LEU A 551 14.33 1.41 22.79
C LEU A 551 14.34 0.09 22.04
N ALA A 552 13.39 -0.81 22.33
CA ALA A 552 13.27 -2.09 21.64
C ALA A 552 12.98 -1.91 20.16
N LYS A 553 12.14 -0.94 19.81
CA LYS A 553 11.88 -0.60 18.40
C LYS A 553 13.14 -0.05 17.71
N LEU A 554 13.84 0.88 18.34
CA LEU A 554 15.05 1.48 17.77
C LEU A 554 16.17 0.45 17.61
N LYS A 555 16.34 -0.42 18.60
CA LYS A 555 17.29 -1.52 18.52
C LYS A 555 16.99 -2.45 17.35
N ASN A 556 15.79 -3.01 17.30
CA ASN A 556 15.43 -4.00 16.28
C ASN A 556 15.38 -3.41 14.87
N THR A 557 14.84 -2.17 14.73
CA THR A 557 14.60 -1.56 13.42
C THR A 557 15.86 -0.92 12.84
N TYR A 558 16.74 -0.39 13.69
CA TYR A 558 17.92 0.34 13.21
C TYR A 558 19.23 -0.34 13.59
N THR A 559 19.57 -0.48 14.89
CA THR A 559 20.91 -0.95 15.21
C THR A 559 21.15 -2.39 14.77
N ASP A 560 20.17 -3.29 14.86
CA ASP A 560 20.31 -4.69 14.43
C ASP A 560 20.06 -4.84 12.92
N ALA A 561 18.96 -4.31 12.42
CA ALA A 561 18.58 -4.46 11.01
C ALA A 561 19.56 -3.79 10.05
N LEU A 562 20.08 -2.60 10.38
CA LEU A 562 21.05 -1.92 9.52
C LEU A 562 22.36 -2.71 9.36
N GLN A 563 22.83 -3.39 10.42
CA GLN A 563 24.02 -4.24 10.32
C GLN A 563 23.84 -5.40 9.36
N GLN A 564 22.60 -5.91 9.24
CA GLN A 564 22.24 -6.97 8.30
C GLN A 564 22.03 -6.44 6.88
N ALA A 565 21.61 -5.17 6.76
CA ALA A 565 21.38 -4.51 5.47
C ALA A 565 22.66 -3.99 4.80
N ILE A 566 23.82 -4.07 5.45
CA ILE A 566 25.08 -3.69 4.81
C ILE A 566 25.40 -4.67 3.68
N ASN A 567 25.41 -4.16 2.47
CA ASN A 567 25.76 -4.94 1.27
C ASN A 567 27.24 -5.39 1.36
N PRO A 568 27.53 -6.69 1.22
CA PRO A 568 28.89 -7.23 1.35
C PRO A 568 29.84 -6.80 0.24
N GLU A 569 29.34 -6.42 -0.94
CA GLU A 569 30.15 -5.99 -2.09
C GLU A 569 30.58 -4.53 -1.96
N THR A 570 29.67 -3.67 -1.47
CA THR A 570 29.90 -2.22 -1.41
C THR A 570 30.26 -1.69 -0.02
N GLY A 571 29.96 -2.46 1.03
CA GLY A 571 30.07 -2.03 2.43
C GLY A 571 29.07 -0.92 2.81
N ARG A 572 28.07 -0.67 1.98
CA ARG A 572 27.08 0.41 2.15
C ARG A 572 25.67 -0.14 2.33
N VAL A 573 24.78 0.64 2.84
CA VAL A 573 23.34 0.35 2.91
C VAL A 573 22.66 1.00 1.72
N HIS A 574 21.90 0.21 0.97
CA HIS A 574 21.14 0.63 -0.20
C HIS A 574 19.65 0.53 0.12
N THR A 575 19.04 1.67 0.43
CA THR A 575 17.58 1.72 0.61
C THR A 575 16.88 1.70 -0.74
N SER A 576 15.65 1.23 -0.78
CA SER A 576 14.77 1.35 -1.95
C SER A 576 13.78 2.50 -1.75
N TYR A 577 13.68 3.40 -2.74
CA TYR A 577 12.70 4.49 -2.74
C TYR A 577 11.50 4.14 -3.62
N SER A 578 10.30 4.19 -3.05
CA SER A 578 9.07 4.15 -3.84
C SER A 578 8.69 5.56 -4.30
N LEU A 579 8.52 5.73 -5.63
CA LEU A 579 8.06 6.98 -6.23
C LEU A 579 6.53 7.11 -6.17
N VAL A 580 5.82 6.01 -5.92
CA VAL A 580 4.36 5.90 -5.93
C VAL A 580 3.76 5.56 -4.56
N GLY A 581 4.61 5.46 -3.53
CA GLY A 581 4.19 5.02 -2.18
C GLY A 581 3.33 6.01 -1.41
N ALA A 582 3.41 7.30 -1.72
CA ALA A 582 2.63 8.35 -1.06
C ALA A 582 1.79 9.13 -2.07
N GLN A 583 0.48 9.20 -1.87
CA GLN A 583 -0.46 9.87 -2.78
C GLN A 583 -0.12 11.35 -3.04
N THR A 584 0.58 12.01 -2.13
CA THR A 584 1.05 13.39 -2.27
C THR A 584 2.28 13.54 -3.17
N GLY A 585 2.85 12.44 -3.67
CA GLY A 585 4.07 12.44 -4.47
C GLY A 585 5.38 12.44 -3.67
N ARG A 586 5.33 12.38 -2.34
CA ARG A 586 6.55 12.19 -1.52
C ARG A 586 7.17 10.83 -1.83
N LEU A 587 8.51 10.76 -1.81
CA LEU A 587 9.22 9.49 -1.84
C LEU A 587 9.04 8.77 -0.50
N SER A 588 8.97 7.46 -0.52
CA SER A 588 9.02 6.64 0.69
C SER A 588 10.17 5.64 0.62
N SER A 589 10.95 5.55 1.69
CA SER A 589 12.11 4.67 1.81
C SER A 589 11.70 3.35 2.47
N THR A 590 12.17 2.24 1.90
CA THR A 590 11.94 0.87 2.40
C THR A 590 13.22 0.05 2.29
N GLU A 591 13.33 -0.99 3.08
CA GLU A 591 14.36 -2.04 3.03
C GLU A 591 15.82 -1.53 2.98
N PRO A 592 16.26 -0.77 4.00
CA PRO A 592 15.59 -0.33 5.22
C PRO A 592 14.95 1.06 5.10
N ASN A 593 13.93 1.37 5.91
CA ASN A 593 13.36 2.71 5.95
C ASN A 593 14.28 3.68 6.71
N LEU A 594 15.03 4.49 5.96
CA LEU A 594 15.95 5.50 6.52
C LEU A 594 15.27 6.83 6.84
N GLN A 595 14.08 7.10 6.30
CA GLN A 595 13.34 8.35 6.54
C GLN A 595 12.73 8.44 7.95
N ASN A 596 12.58 7.32 8.65
CA ASN A 596 11.98 7.26 9.97
C ASN A 596 12.99 7.26 11.13
N ILE A 597 14.29 7.47 10.86
CA ILE A 597 15.30 7.60 11.91
C ILE A 597 15.05 8.90 12.66
N PRO A 598 14.83 8.89 14.00
CA PRO A 598 14.48 10.08 14.75
C PRO A 598 15.56 11.15 14.66
N ILE A 599 15.16 12.41 14.48
CA ILE A 599 16.09 13.57 14.42
C ILE A 599 16.23 14.23 15.78
N ARG A 600 15.14 14.33 16.54
CA ARG A 600 15.04 15.20 17.73
C ARG A 600 15.48 14.56 19.03
N THR A 601 15.67 13.24 19.05
CA THR A 601 16.08 12.52 20.26
C THR A 601 17.59 12.28 20.26
N GLU A 602 18.20 12.27 21.45
CA GLU A 602 19.63 11.95 21.61
C GLU A 602 19.96 10.57 21.00
N ILE A 603 19.10 9.58 21.24
CA ILE A 603 19.24 8.23 20.69
C ILE A 603 19.20 8.25 19.16
N GLY A 604 18.29 9.01 18.57
CA GLY A 604 18.20 9.15 17.11
C GLY A 604 19.46 9.80 16.52
N ARG A 605 20.04 10.80 17.21
CA ARG A 605 21.32 11.42 16.84
C ARG A 605 22.45 10.41 16.85
N GLN A 606 22.57 9.61 17.90
CA GLN A 606 23.58 8.55 18.01
C GLN A 606 23.48 7.53 16.86
N ILE A 607 22.25 7.17 16.44
CA ILE A 607 22.05 6.30 15.28
C ILE A 607 22.52 7.00 14.00
N ARG A 608 22.19 8.30 13.81
CA ARG A 608 22.64 9.08 12.64
C ARG A 608 24.15 9.26 12.58
N GLU A 609 24.83 9.29 13.72
CA GLU A 609 26.29 9.34 13.78
C GLU A 609 26.98 8.05 13.31
N ALA A 610 26.24 6.94 13.17
CA ALA A 610 26.75 5.72 12.56
C ALA A 610 26.77 5.76 11.03
N PHE A 611 26.09 6.73 10.41
CA PHE A 611 26.16 6.95 8.97
C PHE A 611 27.33 7.90 8.68
N VAL A 612 28.32 7.40 7.97
CA VAL A 612 29.63 8.07 7.79
C VAL A 612 29.99 8.22 6.32
N ALA A 613 30.89 9.14 6.02
CA ALA A 613 31.49 9.26 4.70
C ALA A 613 32.64 8.26 4.48
N ASP A 614 33.07 8.09 3.25
CA ASP A 614 34.32 7.40 2.92
C ASP A 614 35.52 8.24 3.38
N ASP A 615 36.69 7.61 3.56
CA ASP A 615 37.90 8.26 4.01
C ASP A 615 38.30 9.42 3.07
N GLY A 616 38.53 10.62 3.60
CA GLY A 616 38.80 11.81 2.83
C GLY A 616 37.58 12.57 2.34
N ASN A 617 36.38 12.02 2.55
CA ASN A 617 35.10 12.66 2.25
C ASN A 617 34.40 13.14 3.51
N VAL A 618 33.41 14.00 3.31
CA VAL A 618 32.43 14.42 4.33
C VAL A 618 31.03 14.20 3.82
N LEU A 619 30.07 14.12 4.74
CA LEU A 619 28.66 14.20 4.43
C LEU A 619 28.22 15.66 4.49
N LEU A 620 27.40 16.07 3.51
CA LEU A 620 26.76 17.37 3.44
C LEU A 620 25.25 17.14 3.46
N ALA A 621 24.58 17.74 4.44
CA ALA A 621 23.13 17.75 4.57
C ALA A 621 22.59 19.12 4.14
N ALA A 622 21.64 19.14 3.21
CA ALA A 622 20.98 20.36 2.75
C ALA A 622 19.47 20.22 2.94
N ASP A 623 18.90 21.00 3.86
CA ASP A 623 17.49 20.93 4.28
C ASP A 623 16.75 22.21 3.90
N TYR A 624 15.50 22.06 3.42
CA TYR A 624 14.63 23.19 3.20
C TYR A 624 14.10 23.78 4.52
N SER A 625 14.42 25.03 4.77
CA SER A 625 13.98 25.73 5.97
C SER A 625 12.47 25.99 5.94
N GLN A 626 11.70 25.21 6.68
CA GLN A 626 10.24 25.37 6.87
C GLN A 626 9.43 25.46 5.56
N ILE A 627 9.74 24.64 4.56
CA ILE A 627 9.16 24.74 3.22
C ILE A 627 7.62 24.71 3.22
N GLU A 628 6.99 23.83 4.01
CA GLU A 628 5.53 23.72 4.05
C GLU A 628 4.86 25.00 4.56
N LEU A 629 5.46 25.69 5.56
CA LEU A 629 4.94 26.96 6.06
C LEU A 629 5.12 28.11 5.05
N ARG A 630 6.22 28.11 4.32
CA ARG A 630 6.48 29.07 3.22
C ARG A 630 5.46 28.88 2.10
N LEU A 631 5.21 27.64 1.71
CA LEU A 631 4.20 27.29 0.69
C LEU A 631 2.78 27.64 1.17
N ALA A 632 2.46 27.37 2.43
CA ALA A 632 1.18 27.76 2.99
C ALA A 632 0.97 29.29 2.97
N ALA A 633 1.98 30.07 3.35
CA ALA A 633 1.93 31.52 3.32
C ALA A 633 1.76 32.07 1.88
N HIS A 634 2.41 31.44 0.90
CA HIS A 634 2.23 31.78 -0.53
C HIS A 634 0.83 31.37 -1.04
N MET A 635 0.42 30.10 -0.85
CA MET A 635 -0.84 29.56 -1.43
C MET A 635 -2.09 30.16 -0.77
N ALA A 636 -1.99 30.50 0.52
CA ALA A 636 -3.06 31.14 1.28
C ALA A 636 -3.04 32.68 1.21
N ASP A 637 -2.04 33.25 0.57
CA ASP A 637 -1.82 34.70 0.41
C ASP A 637 -1.92 35.44 1.74
N VAL A 638 -1.04 35.07 2.70
CA VAL A 638 -1.01 35.66 4.06
C VAL A 638 0.08 36.71 4.17
N PRO A 639 -0.21 38.02 4.08
CA PRO A 639 0.79 39.10 4.06
C PRO A 639 1.73 39.07 5.27
N THR A 640 1.18 38.91 6.47
CA THR A 640 1.95 38.88 7.71
C THR A 640 2.99 37.76 7.73
N LEU A 641 2.65 36.56 7.20
CA LEU A 641 3.60 35.45 7.14
C LEU A 641 4.63 35.68 6.02
N LYS A 642 4.22 36.25 4.87
CA LYS A 642 5.12 36.60 3.78
C LYS A 642 6.16 37.62 4.22
N GLU A 643 5.75 38.68 4.94
CA GLU A 643 6.62 39.70 5.50
C GLU A 643 7.62 39.11 6.49
N ALA A 644 7.16 38.28 7.43
CA ALA A 644 8.02 37.62 8.40
C ALA A 644 9.11 36.77 7.72
N PHE A 645 8.74 35.97 6.71
CA PHE A 645 9.74 35.21 5.96
C PHE A 645 10.69 36.08 5.14
N ALA A 646 10.22 37.18 4.55
CA ALA A 646 11.06 38.11 3.80
C ALA A 646 12.08 38.83 4.70
N GLN A 647 11.75 39.05 5.97
CA GLN A 647 12.61 39.69 6.98
C GLN A 647 13.48 38.65 7.73
N GLY A 648 13.35 37.35 7.43
CA GLY A 648 14.08 36.27 8.13
C GLY A 648 13.65 36.08 9.59
N GLU A 649 12.42 36.52 9.94
CA GLU A 649 11.88 36.35 11.29
C GLU A 649 11.49 34.87 11.54
N ASP A 650 11.60 34.48 12.82
CA ASP A 650 11.06 33.18 13.24
C ASP A 650 9.53 33.18 13.21
N ILE A 651 8.97 32.42 12.29
CA ILE A 651 7.52 32.37 12.04
C ILE A 651 6.72 31.94 13.27
N HIS A 652 7.28 31.06 14.11
CA HIS A 652 6.63 30.62 15.32
C HIS A 652 6.60 31.69 16.39
N SER A 653 7.67 32.52 16.47
CA SER A 653 7.71 33.68 17.31
C SER A 653 6.73 34.77 16.84
N ARG A 654 6.66 35.01 15.52
CA ARG A 654 5.65 35.91 14.94
C ARG A 654 4.24 35.47 15.26
N THR A 655 3.94 34.20 15.07
CA THR A 655 2.62 33.65 15.42
C THR A 655 2.34 33.76 16.93
N ALA A 656 3.34 33.55 17.79
CA ALA A 656 3.16 33.71 19.24
C ALA A 656 2.82 35.18 19.62
N ILE A 657 3.43 36.16 19.02
CA ILE A 657 3.07 37.56 19.20
C ILE A 657 1.62 37.82 18.78
N GLU A 658 1.24 37.35 17.59
CA GLU A 658 -0.13 37.55 17.04
C GLU A 658 -1.20 36.85 17.86
N MET A 659 -0.89 35.68 18.42
CA MET A 659 -1.86 34.84 19.15
C MET A 659 -1.93 35.17 20.66
N PHE A 660 -0.77 35.40 21.28
CA PHE A 660 -0.64 35.50 22.75
C PHE A 660 -0.14 36.87 23.21
N GLY A 661 0.31 37.75 22.28
CA GLY A 661 0.84 39.07 22.58
C GLY A 661 2.26 39.07 23.13
N GLU A 662 2.88 37.92 23.36
CA GLU A 662 4.24 37.77 23.89
C GLU A 662 4.96 36.57 23.30
N VAL A 663 6.31 36.63 23.37
CA VAL A 663 7.19 35.51 22.96
C VAL A 663 7.98 35.01 24.13
N ASN A 664 7.75 33.77 24.51
CA ASN A 664 8.57 33.00 25.42
C ASN A 664 8.66 31.55 24.95
N ARG A 665 9.38 30.68 25.64
CA ARG A 665 9.57 29.29 25.24
C ARG A 665 8.23 28.53 25.12
N ASP A 666 7.28 28.79 26.01
CA ASP A 666 5.96 28.13 26.02
C ASP A 666 5.08 28.62 24.88
N THR A 667 4.89 29.96 24.76
CA THR A 667 4.02 30.56 23.73
C THR A 667 4.55 30.27 22.33
N ARG A 668 5.86 30.24 22.12
CA ARG A 668 6.48 29.85 20.87
C ARG A 668 6.26 28.36 20.58
N GLY A 669 6.34 27.50 21.60
CA GLY A 669 6.05 26.06 21.48
C GLY A 669 4.59 25.80 21.11
N ARG A 670 3.65 26.49 21.76
CA ARG A 670 2.22 26.44 21.43
C ARG A 670 1.95 26.94 20.01
N ALA A 671 2.52 28.07 19.63
CA ALA A 671 2.40 28.64 18.29
C ALA A 671 2.92 27.69 17.21
N LYS A 672 4.03 27.00 17.46
CA LYS A 672 4.56 25.97 16.57
C LYS A 672 3.55 24.82 16.39
N THR A 673 2.96 24.33 17.49
CA THR A 673 1.96 23.27 17.44
C THR A 673 0.72 23.73 16.69
N ILE A 674 0.24 24.95 16.93
CA ILE A 674 -0.95 25.53 16.29
C ILE A 674 -0.71 25.70 14.78
N ASN A 675 0.41 26.27 14.36
CA ASN A 675 0.74 26.47 12.94
C ASN A 675 0.63 25.16 12.13
N PHE A 676 1.29 24.12 12.60
CA PHE A 676 1.22 22.84 11.90
C PHE A 676 -0.16 22.17 12.03
N ALA A 677 -0.76 22.22 13.22
CA ALA A 677 -2.02 21.55 13.46
C ALA A 677 -3.16 22.11 12.58
N ILE A 678 -3.26 23.43 12.46
CA ILE A 678 -4.30 24.09 11.67
C ILE A 678 -4.10 23.86 10.16
N LEU A 679 -2.85 23.95 9.70
CA LEU A 679 -2.52 23.64 8.30
C LEU A 679 -2.94 22.22 7.93
N TYR A 680 -2.88 21.30 8.89
CA TYR A 680 -3.29 19.90 8.70
C TYR A 680 -4.75 19.64 9.04
N GLY A 681 -5.58 20.69 9.18
CA GLY A 681 -7.02 20.56 9.36
C GLY A 681 -7.41 19.87 10.68
N ILE A 682 -6.66 20.11 11.75
CA ILE A 682 -6.91 19.50 13.06
C ILE A 682 -8.28 19.94 13.62
N SER A 683 -8.97 19.02 14.27
CA SER A 683 -10.17 19.36 15.04
C SER A 683 -9.82 19.96 16.41
N ARG A 684 -10.78 20.66 17.04
CA ARG A 684 -10.63 21.18 18.41
C ARG A 684 -10.19 20.10 19.40
N TRP A 685 -10.72 18.90 19.28
CA TRP A 685 -10.36 17.77 20.14
C TRP A 685 -8.91 17.30 19.94
N GLY A 686 -8.46 17.29 18.69
CA GLY A 686 -7.08 16.94 18.36
C GLY A 686 -6.09 17.99 18.86
N LEU A 687 -6.43 19.29 18.74
CA LEU A 687 -5.59 20.38 19.23
C LEU A 687 -5.55 20.41 20.77
N ALA A 688 -6.71 20.21 21.42
CA ALA A 688 -6.81 20.11 22.87
C ALA A 688 -5.89 19.02 23.44
N GLY A 689 -5.93 17.82 22.85
CA GLY A 689 -5.04 16.73 23.25
C GLY A 689 -3.55 17.00 23.05
N ARG A 690 -3.17 17.78 22.00
CA ARG A 690 -1.74 18.11 21.74
C ARG A 690 -1.21 19.21 22.67
N LEU A 691 -2.07 20.14 23.06
CA LEU A 691 -1.68 21.28 23.91
C LEU A 691 -1.95 21.01 25.40
N GLY A 692 -2.67 19.96 25.76
CA GLY A 692 -3.05 19.67 27.13
C GLY A 692 -4.08 20.68 27.69
N VAL A 693 -4.97 21.20 26.86
CA VAL A 693 -6.00 22.20 27.22
C VAL A 693 -7.39 21.65 27.00
N GLU A 694 -8.42 22.35 27.51
CA GLU A 694 -9.81 21.99 27.26
C GLU A 694 -10.23 22.25 25.80
N ALA A 695 -11.20 21.47 25.30
CA ALA A 695 -11.65 21.54 23.91
C ALA A 695 -12.20 22.92 23.49
N ASP A 696 -12.84 23.64 24.42
CA ASP A 696 -13.37 24.97 24.16
C ASP A 696 -12.26 26.04 24.12
N GLU A 697 -11.19 25.87 24.90
CA GLU A 697 -9.97 26.69 24.81
C GLU A 697 -9.24 26.47 23.47
N ALA A 698 -9.14 25.18 23.06
CA ALA A 698 -8.57 24.84 21.76
C ALA A 698 -9.38 25.44 20.61
N GLN A 699 -10.73 25.47 20.70
CA GLN A 699 -11.59 26.12 19.71
C GLN A 699 -11.33 27.63 19.68
N ALA A 700 -11.25 28.29 20.81
CA ALA A 700 -10.96 29.73 20.89
C ALA A 700 -9.58 30.06 20.26
N MET A 701 -8.59 29.18 20.43
CA MET A 701 -7.28 29.33 19.77
C MET A 701 -7.40 29.20 18.24
N ILE A 702 -8.17 28.25 17.72
CA ILE A 702 -8.43 28.08 16.28
C ILE A 702 -9.12 29.33 15.73
N ASP A 703 -10.14 29.83 16.40
CA ASP A 703 -10.89 31.01 15.97
C ASP A 703 -9.99 32.27 15.96
N THR A 704 -9.17 32.45 16.99
CA THR A 704 -8.19 33.54 17.06
C THR A 704 -7.17 33.42 15.92
N TYR A 705 -6.67 32.22 15.63
CA TYR A 705 -5.75 32.00 14.53
C TYR A 705 -6.36 32.40 13.18
N PHE A 706 -7.59 32.01 12.90
CA PHE A 706 -8.25 32.39 11.66
C PHE A 706 -8.59 33.89 11.57
N GLN A 707 -8.85 34.54 12.71
CA GLN A 707 -8.99 36.00 12.75
C GLN A 707 -7.68 36.72 12.42
N ARG A 708 -6.54 36.19 12.88
CA ARG A 708 -5.21 36.76 12.61
C ARG A 708 -4.69 36.42 11.22
N PHE A 709 -5.02 35.23 10.75
CA PHE A 709 -4.57 34.69 9.45
C PHE A 709 -5.75 34.28 8.57
N PRO A 710 -6.62 35.23 8.14
CA PRO A 710 -7.84 34.89 7.40
C PRO A 710 -7.57 34.25 6.04
N GLY A 711 -6.39 34.44 5.44
CA GLY A 711 -5.96 33.78 4.22
C GLY A 711 -5.91 32.26 4.35
N ILE A 712 -5.49 31.74 5.52
CA ILE A 712 -5.47 30.29 5.77
C ILE A 712 -6.88 29.70 5.75
N GLN A 713 -7.85 30.37 6.41
CA GLN A 713 -9.25 29.93 6.38
C GLN A 713 -9.82 29.93 4.96
N LYS A 714 -9.57 31.00 4.21
CA LYS A 714 -9.99 31.09 2.80
C LYS A 714 -9.37 30.00 1.93
N TYR A 715 -8.10 29.70 2.16
CA TYR A 715 -7.41 28.60 1.48
C TYR A 715 -8.09 27.25 1.75
N ILE A 716 -8.37 26.94 3.02
CA ILE A 716 -9.04 25.69 3.43
C ILE A 716 -10.41 25.57 2.75
N VAL A 717 -11.26 26.60 2.84
CA VAL A 717 -12.60 26.61 2.24
C VAL A 717 -12.52 26.40 0.74
N ARG A 718 -11.71 27.20 0.05
CA ARG A 718 -11.52 27.10 -1.41
C ARG A 718 -11.03 25.72 -1.83
N THR A 719 -10.06 25.15 -1.11
CA THR A 719 -9.53 23.82 -1.43
C THR A 719 -10.59 22.75 -1.31
N LEU A 720 -11.39 22.77 -0.22
CA LEU A 720 -12.46 21.81 -0.04
C LEU A 720 -13.57 21.95 -1.07
N GLU A 721 -13.95 23.16 -1.45
CA GLU A 721 -14.92 23.43 -2.51
C GLU A 721 -14.43 22.87 -3.85
N GLN A 722 -13.20 23.17 -4.23
CA GLN A 722 -12.58 22.65 -5.44
C GLN A 722 -12.50 21.12 -5.47
N VAL A 723 -12.12 20.49 -4.35
CA VAL A 723 -12.05 19.02 -4.29
C VAL A 723 -13.43 18.38 -4.34
N ARG A 724 -14.44 18.99 -3.71
CA ARG A 724 -15.84 18.50 -3.81
C ARG A 724 -16.40 18.63 -5.24
N GLU A 725 -15.99 19.66 -5.97
CA GLU A 725 -16.41 19.87 -7.36
C GLU A 725 -15.68 18.95 -8.33
N ARG A 726 -14.34 18.82 -8.22
CA ARG A 726 -13.48 18.17 -9.20
C ARG A 726 -13.14 16.73 -8.84
N GLY A 727 -13.25 16.34 -7.56
CA GLY A 727 -12.84 15.04 -7.03
C GLY A 727 -11.36 14.94 -6.67
N TYR A 728 -10.54 15.97 -6.96
CA TYR A 728 -9.10 15.97 -6.70
C TYR A 728 -8.62 17.35 -6.23
N SER A 729 -7.49 17.37 -5.51
CA SER A 729 -6.67 18.56 -5.30
C SER A 729 -5.49 18.60 -6.26
N GLU A 730 -4.88 19.76 -6.40
CA GLU A 730 -3.78 20.00 -7.35
C GLU A 730 -2.66 20.80 -6.70
N THR A 731 -1.40 20.40 -6.97
CA THR A 731 -0.21 21.16 -6.56
C THR A 731 0.02 22.36 -7.48
N LEU A 732 0.96 23.26 -7.10
CA LEU A 732 1.39 24.36 -7.98
C LEU A 732 2.04 23.87 -9.29
N PHE A 733 2.42 22.59 -9.35
CA PHE A 733 3.00 21.96 -10.54
C PHE A 733 2.02 21.08 -11.31
N ALA A 734 0.73 21.12 -10.95
CA ALA A 734 -0.36 20.38 -11.58
C ALA A 734 -0.36 18.86 -11.27
N ARG A 735 0.28 18.43 -10.18
CA ARG A 735 0.09 17.07 -9.67
C ARG A 735 -1.30 16.93 -9.08
N LYS A 736 -2.03 15.90 -9.47
CA LYS A 736 -3.37 15.60 -8.97
C LYS A 736 -3.35 14.53 -7.89
N THR A 737 -4.16 14.75 -6.86
CA THR A 737 -4.43 13.74 -5.83
C THR A 737 -5.94 13.60 -5.70
N TRP A 738 -6.46 12.39 -5.92
CA TRP A 738 -7.89 12.11 -5.94
C TRP A 738 -8.43 11.76 -4.55
N PHE A 739 -9.66 12.20 -4.25
CA PHE A 739 -10.32 12.02 -2.97
C PHE A 739 -11.74 11.43 -3.14
N PRO A 740 -11.88 10.14 -3.48
CA PRO A 740 -13.18 9.52 -3.76
C PRO A 740 -14.12 9.54 -2.55
N ARG A 741 -13.59 9.65 -1.33
CA ARG A 741 -14.37 9.68 -0.08
C ARG A 741 -14.72 11.09 0.41
N ILE A 742 -14.44 12.14 -0.35
CA ILE A 742 -14.70 13.53 0.03
C ILE A 742 -16.20 13.82 0.27
N ALA A 743 -17.08 13.08 -0.40
CA ALA A 743 -18.53 13.16 -0.27
C ALA A 743 -19.14 11.98 0.50
N SER A 744 -18.34 11.19 1.22
CA SER A 744 -18.82 10.03 1.98
C SER A 744 -19.88 10.43 3.01
N LYS A 745 -20.92 9.60 3.11
CA LYS A 745 -21.95 9.75 4.16
C LYS A 745 -21.39 9.42 5.55
N ASN A 746 -20.35 8.61 5.64
CA ASN A 746 -19.64 8.34 6.88
C ASN A 746 -18.82 9.57 7.28
N GLN A 747 -19.17 10.17 8.41
CA GLN A 747 -18.54 11.40 8.91
C GLN A 747 -17.04 11.22 9.15
N ALA A 748 -16.59 10.08 9.68
CA ALA A 748 -15.19 9.84 9.97
C ALA A 748 -14.36 9.72 8.68
N GLU A 749 -14.87 9.02 7.66
CA GLU A 749 -14.24 8.92 6.34
C GLU A 749 -14.17 10.28 5.64
N ARG A 750 -15.29 11.01 5.63
CA ARG A 750 -15.36 12.36 5.03
C ARG A 750 -14.37 13.30 5.69
N GLN A 751 -14.33 13.39 7.02
CA GLN A 751 -13.40 14.24 7.75
C GLN A 751 -11.95 13.82 7.54
N GLY A 752 -11.67 12.52 7.44
CA GLY A 752 -10.35 11.99 7.06
C GLY A 752 -9.93 12.47 5.67
N SER A 753 -10.84 12.36 4.70
CA SER A 753 -10.63 12.81 3.32
C SER A 753 -10.46 14.33 3.22
N GLU A 754 -11.25 15.11 3.97
CA GLU A 754 -11.15 16.57 4.02
C GLU A 754 -9.79 17.03 4.56
N ARG A 755 -9.29 16.43 5.64
CA ARG A 755 -7.93 16.71 6.16
C ARG A 755 -6.84 16.39 5.16
N ALA A 756 -6.94 15.24 4.50
CA ALA A 756 -5.99 14.84 3.47
C ALA A 756 -6.03 15.79 2.27
N ALA A 757 -7.21 16.25 1.87
CA ALA A 757 -7.41 17.19 0.75
C ALA A 757 -6.82 18.58 1.02
N ILE A 758 -6.91 19.08 2.26
CA ILE A 758 -6.32 20.36 2.66
C ILE A 758 -4.78 20.29 2.60
N ASN A 759 -4.21 19.16 3.00
CA ASN A 759 -2.77 18.94 3.07
C ASN A 759 -2.11 18.68 1.72
N ALA A 760 -2.79 17.95 0.85
CA ALA A 760 -2.18 17.43 -0.38
C ALA A 760 -1.57 18.52 -1.29
N PRO A 761 -2.16 19.71 -1.49
CA PRO A 761 -1.55 20.75 -2.30
C PRO A 761 -0.22 21.26 -1.72
N ILE A 762 -0.12 21.45 -0.40
CA ILE A 762 1.07 21.96 0.25
C ILE A 762 2.18 20.89 0.28
N GLN A 763 1.86 19.71 0.80
CA GLN A 763 2.80 18.59 0.86
C GLN A 763 3.25 18.14 -0.52
N GLY A 764 2.32 18.06 -1.47
CA GLY A 764 2.64 17.69 -2.85
C GLY A 764 3.51 18.74 -3.55
N THR A 765 3.25 20.03 -3.33
CA THR A 765 4.11 21.08 -3.87
C THR A 765 5.52 21.03 -3.27
N SER A 766 5.65 20.76 -1.97
CA SER A 766 6.97 20.54 -1.34
C SER A 766 7.69 19.34 -1.98
N ALA A 767 6.98 18.22 -2.17
CA ALA A 767 7.51 17.04 -2.85
C ALA A 767 7.93 17.33 -4.30
N ASP A 768 7.13 18.09 -5.05
CA ASP A 768 7.47 18.48 -6.42
C ASP A 768 8.72 19.37 -6.48
N ILE A 769 8.89 20.27 -5.51
CA ILE A 769 10.07 21.17 -5.43
C ILE A 769 11.32 20.36 -5.17
N ILE A 770 11.34 19.48 -4.16
CA ILE A 770 12.53 18.68 -3.87
C ILE A 770 12.86 17.70 -5.01
N LYS A 771 11.88 17.08 -5.63
CA LYS A 771 12.06 16.24 -6.82
C LYS A 771 12.68 17.02 -7.99
N ARG A 772 12.23 18.24 -8.22
CA ARG A 772 12.80 19.13 -9.24
C ARG A 772 14.23 19.54 -8.92
N ALA A 773 14.55 19.76 -7.64
CA ALA A 773 15.93 19.97 -7.19
C ALA A 773 16.79 18.73 -7.49
N MET A 774 16.33 17.55 -7.13
CA MET A 774 17.05 16.28 -7.37
C MET A 774 17.35 16.06 -8.88
N VAL A 775 16.35 16.28 -9.75
CA VAL A 775 16.51 16.12 -11.20
C VAL A 775 17.57 17.09 -11.77
N ARG A 776 17.68 18.28 -11.22
CA ARG A 776 18.60 19.32 -11.70
C ARG A 776 19.98 19.26 -11.05
N MET A 777 20.10 18.51 -9.95
CA MET A 777 21.29 18.53 -9.10
C MET A 777 22.53 18.00 -9.81
N MET A 778 22.46 16.78 -10.33
CA MET A 778 23.64 16.17 -10.97
C MET A 778 24.11 16.95 -12.20
N PRO A 779 23.24 17.39 -13.15
CA PRO A 779 23.68 18.23 -14.27
C PRO A 779 24.31 19.56 -13.82
N ALA A 780 23.84 20.16 -12.71
CA ALA A 780 24.41 21.41 -12.21
C ALA A 780 25.79 21.20 -11.55
N LEU A 781 25.98 20.10 -10.84
CA LEU A 781 27.26 19.69 -10.25
C LEU A 781 28.26 19.34 -11.34
N GLU A 782 27.89 18.59 -12.35
CA GLU A 782 28.71 18.26 -13.50
C GLU A 782 29.16 19.51 -14.25
N ALA A 783 28.25 20.46 -14.51
CA ALA A 783 28.59 21.73 -15.16
C ALA A 783 29.54 22.61 -14.34
N ALA A 784 29.60 22.40 -13.00
CA ALA A 784 30.54 23.06 -12.10
C ALA A 784 31.86 22.29 -11.92
N GLY A 785 32.07 21.17 -12.62
CA GLY A 785 33.24 20.31 -12.46
C GLY A 785 33.20 19.42 -11.22
N LEU A 786 32.03 19.30 -10.57
CA LEU A 786 31.80 18.56 -9.33
C LEU A 786 31.01 17.25 -9.56
N GLY A 787 31.13 16.63 -10.74
CA GLY A 787 30.41 15.42 -11.11
C GLY A 787 30.73 14.17 -10.25
N HIS A 788 31.77 14.25 -9.43
CA HIS A 788 32.14 13.21 -8.46
C HIS A 788 31.36 13.29 -7.14
N VAL A 789 30.66 14.40 -6.87
CA VAL A 789 29.76 14.54 -5.72
C VAL A 789 28.62 13.56 -5.84
N ARG A 790 28.35 12.78 -4.80
CA ARG A 790 27.31 11.75 -4.79
C ARG A 790 26.12 12.21 -3.98
N MET A 791 24.95 12.25 -4.58
CA MET A 791 23.69 12.36 -3.84
C MET A 791 23.34 10.96 -3.30
N LEU A 792 23.15 10.84 -1.98
CA LEU A 792 23.00 9.57 -1.29
C LEU A 792 21.58 9.31 -0.81
N LEU A 793 20.99 10.29 -0.11
CA LEU A 793 19.67 10.14 0.52
C LEU A 793 18.78 11.35 0.26
N GLN A 794 17.48 11.07 0.24
CA GLN A 794 16.42 12.05 0.39
C GLN A 794 15.61 11.68 1.65
N VAL A 795 15.56 12.57 2.64
CA VAL A 795 14.87 12.34 3.92
C VAL A 795 14.01 13.55 4.27
N HIS A 796 12.69 13.39 4.26
CA HIS A 796 11.73 14.51 4.42
C HIS A 796 11.97 15.63 3.41
N ASP A 797 12.47 16.79 3.87
CA ASP A 797 12.77 17.96 3.04
C ASP A 797 14.28 18.15 2.85
N GLU A 798 15.08 17.12 3.16
CA GLU A 798 16.56 17.12 3.16
C GLU A 798 17.12 16.26 2.03
N LEU A 799 18.26 16.69 1.46
CA LEU A 799 19.14 15.91 0.59
C LEU A 799 20.50 15.72 1.26
N VAL A 800 21.00 14.50 1.27
CA VAL A 800 22.32 14.16 1.83
C VAL A 800 23.27 13.79 0.71
N PHE A 801 24.45 14.40 0.74
CA PHE A 801 25.51 14.21 -0.24
C PHE A 801 26.79 13.70 0.41
N GLU A 802 27.65 13.08 -0.38
CA GLU A 802 29.01 12.72 -0.02
C GLU A 802 29.99 13.33 -1.02
N LEU A 803 31.03 13.99 -0.53
CA LEU A 803 31.99 14.71 -1.35
C LEU A 803 33.33 14.85 -0.63
N PRO A 804 34.44 15.07 -1.36
CA PRO A 804 35.74 15.43 -0.77
C PRO A 804 35.64 16.69 0.07
N GLU A 805 36.36 16.74 1.22
CA GLU A 805 36.33 17.88 2.15
C GLU A 805 36.75 19.20 1.46
N GLY A 806 37.67 19.14 0.50
CA GLY A 806 38.12 20.32 -0.25
C GLY A 806 37.10 20.96 -1.18
N ASP A 807 36.00 20.24 -1.51
CA ASP A 807 34.98 20.72 -2.45
C ASP A 807 33.72 21.27 -1.76
N VAL A 808 33.69 21.28 -0.42
CA VAL A 808 32.51 21.64 0.39
C VAL A 808 31.94 23.00 0.01
N ASP A 809 32.75 24.04 -0.05
CA ASP A 809 32.29 25.41 -0.34
C ASP A 809 31.70 25.51 -1.76
N ALA A 810 32.39 24.92 -2.74
CA ALA A 810 31.95 24.94 -4.14
C ALA A 810 30.67 24.15 -4.34
N ALA A 811 30.56 22.96 -3.74
CA ALA A 811 29.38 22.14 -3.80
C ALA A 811 28.20 22.77 -3.07
N SER A 812 28.41 23.35 -1.86
CA SER A 812 27.38 24.05 -1.10
C SER A 812 26.74 25.18 -1.91
N ALA A 813 27.56 26.00 -2.60
CA ALA A 813 27.03 27.08 -3.43
C ALA A 813 26.17 26.57 -4.61
N VAL A 814 26.52 25.44 -5.21
CA VAL A 814 25.71 24.83 -6.30
C VAL A 814 24.43 24.22 -5.74
N ILE A 815 24.52 23.47 -4.65
CA ILE A 815 23.39 22.77 -4.01
C ILE A 815 22.36 23.80 -3.53
N GLU A 816 22.79 24.82 -2.80
CA GLU A 816 21.92 25.92 -2.32
C GLU A 816 21.19 26.58 -3.49
N ARG A 817 21.92 26.99 -4.53
CA ARG A 817 21.34 27.63 -5.73
C ARG A 817 20.31 26.75 -6.42
N VAL A 818 20.58 25.44 -6.58
CA VAL A 818 19.67 24.50 -7.23
C VAL A 818 18.42 24.28 -6.40
N MET A 819 18.57 24.10 -5.09
CA MET A 819 17.43 23.88 -4.18
C MET A 819 16.59 25.16 -4.05
N ALA A 820 17.19 26.30 -3.77
CA ALA A 820 16.47 27.57 -3.65
C ALA A 820 15.74 27.97 -4.95
N GLY A 821 16.33 27.67 -6.11
CA GLY A 821 15.74 27.94 -7.43
C GLY A 821 14.86 26.82 -7.99
N ALA A 822 14.58 25.75 -7.24
CA ALA A 822 13.93 24.56 -7.79
C ALA A 822 12.50 24.80 -8.29
N ALA A 823 11.76 25.74 -7.73
CA ALA A 823 10.41 26.08 -8.19
C ALA A 823 10.42 26.76 -9.58
N GLU A 824 11.44 27.57 -9.86
CA GLU A 824 11.52 28.36 -11.10
C GLU A 824 11.98 27.54 -12.32
N PRO A 825 11.67 27.96 -13.54
CA PRO A 825 10.78 29.06 -13.92
C PRO A 825 9.28 28.64 -13.91
N ALA A 826 8.98 27.40 -13.48
CA ALA A 826 7.62 26.83 -13.58
C ALA A 826 6.63 27.52 -12.63
N VAL A 827 7.10 27.87 -11.44
CA VAL A 827 6.33 28.58 -10.41
C VAL A 827 7.22 29.66 -9.80
N LYS A 828 6.73 30.90 -9.78
CA LYS A 828 7.35 31.99 -9.07
C LYS A 828 6.72 32.10 -7.68
N LEU A 829 7.48 31.79 -6.65
CA LEU A 829 7.04 31.95 -5.27
C LEU A 829 7.21 33.39 -4.79
N ASP A 830 6.29 33.88 -3.96
CA ASP A 830 6.37 35.22 -3.36
C ASP A 830 7.38 35.26 -2.18
N ILE A 831 7.80 34.07 -1.74
CA ILE A 831 8.69 33.87 -0.60
C ILE A 831 9.90 33.07 -1.07
N PRO A 832 11.12 33.49 -0.78
CA PRO A 832 12.30 32.72 -1.14
C PRO A 832 12.35 31.40 -0.36
N LEU A 833 12.81 30.33 -1.01
CA LEU A 833 13.10 29.07 -0.34
C LEU A 833 14.45 29.19 0.37
N GLY A 834 14.45 29.03 1.70
CA GLY A 834 15.69 28.94 2.47
C GLY A 834 16.21 27.50 2.45
N VAL A 835 17.54 27.37 2.40
CA VAL A 835 18.24 26.09 2.47
C VAL A 835 19.29 26.17 3.55
N ASP A 836 19.22 25.32 4.54
CA ASP A 836 20.20 25.18 5.61
C ASP A 836 21.20 24.09 5.24
N ILE A 837 22.48 24.36 5.26
CA ILE A 837 23.54 23.42 4.90
C ILE A 837 24.41 23.16 6.11
N GLY A 838 24.63 21.89 6.41
CA GLY A 838 25.58 21.43 7.41
C GLY A 838 26.50 20.36 6.84
N THR A 839 27.69 20.25 7.40
CA THR A 839 28.71 19.30 6.96
C THR A 839 29.35 18.60 8.14
N GLY A 840 29.73 17.34 7.94
CA GLY A 840 30.39 16.57 8.99
C GLY A 840 30.90 15.23 8.50
N THR A 841 31.68 14.55 9.32
CA THR A 841 32.21 13.21 9.05
C THR A 841 31.12 12.14 9.19
N SER A 842 29.96 12.50 9.77
CA SER A 842 28.78 11.65 9.90
C SER A 842 27.52 12.47 9.65
N TRP A 843 26.43 11.78 9.36
CA TRP A 843 25.13 12.43 9.15
C TRP A 843 24.62 13.14 10.42
N GLY A 844 24.87 12.55 11.62
CA GLY A 844 24.54 13.20 12.88
C GLY A 844 25.36 14.47 13.15
N ALA A 845 26.59 14.55 12.65
CA ALA A 845 27.47 15.73 12.77
C ALA A 845 27.18 16.80 11.71
N ALA A 846 26.52 16.47 10.63
CA ALA A 846 26.12 17.39 9.56
C ALA A 846 24.83 18.17 9.88
N HIS A 847 24.21 17.95 11.08
CA HIS A 847 23.01 18.65 11.55
C HIS A 847 23.24 19.63 12.67
#